data_a7fe365485358f403ee51e7f5f9eaa9c
#
_entry.id   a7fe365485358f403ee51e7f5f9eaa9c
#
_cell.length_a   1.000
_cell.length_b   1.000
_cell.length_c   1.000
_cell.angle_alpha   90.00
_cell.angle_beta   90.00
_cell.angle_gamma   90.00
#
_symmetry.space_group_name_H-M   'P 1'
#
loop_
_entity.id
_entity.type
_entity.pdbx_description
1 polymer ?
#
loop_
_entity_poly.entity_id
_entity_poly.type
_entity_poly.pdbx_seq_one_letter_code
_entity_poly.pdbx_strand_id
1 'polypeptide(L)'
;MNIEKKTILLCVVAAMTAAATLYANTPVNFAQKVDSAAMNQWVDSVMQTLSPNERLGQLIMSIVQPTNTPEARETLKTKLKKYPIGGILWQKGTLKDQAVMTNYVRRIANQPFWIALDGEWGLAMRLRDAPKFPRNGVLGKISGEYLTPSGIPLRDSLMYAYGLEVARECREMSIDINFAPVMDVNSNPKNPVIGNRSWGDNVADVVSCGLSYSAGLENGGVMAVAKHFPGHGDTDTDSHKTLPVISHDRARLDTVELRPFSEYIRGGFSGMMSAHLEVPALGSMPGEPSSVSKKIINGILRDSLGFEGIVFTDGLAMAGAAVRDVAVKALLAGNDILLDPVPLPAQWKSLLAARKDGRLPQSLIDEKCRKVLRYKYMLMQYNPPHEIETEGLENRVNSPESRNLIQTLTDLSNGKVPAMEEYDPTDQPVASDLPEIDRLIQKTIAGHGTPGCEILFAKDGKIVFQQNYGRLAYGRKNPKVNDETLYDLASMTKALATTPAVMLLIDNYGVRLDDKVMKYVPALRGTHLKNITIRQLLFHETGLPAFYPFYKQTGSILTKESDRNHTMRICDNMWVSPAFRSMMLTTISSLQTRSTREPLYSDLNFVLLRAVIEKVTEMRMDEFVEQKIYRPLGCKMLGYLPVEHGYDKSNIAPTEQDNDFRMQLCQGWVHDETAAVAGGVEGNAGLFGCVNDIYKVVRMLADDGKMENGEQLIKAETVQSFVKARSKGVKRKRALGFSLSDGEHTESSNVAKDASEKTWGHTGFTGTCFWVDPEAGTIYIFLSNRINPTRNNRELLRGNVRTRVMQSLYEAFVKEPK
;
A
#
# COMPACT_ATOMS: atom_id res chain seq x y z
N MET A 1 21.45 -32.74 10.67
CA MET A 1 21.36 -32.25 9.29
C MET A 1 19.95 -31.81 8.89
N ASN A 2 18.88 -32.19 9.59
CA ASN A 2 17.51 -31.78 9.27
C ASN A 2 16.99 -30.53 9.99
N ILE A 3 17.62 -30.12 11.09
CA ILE A 3 17.20 -28.96 11.89
C ILE A 3 17.72 -27.64 11.27
N GLU A 4 18.96 -27.62 10.79
CA GLU A 4 19.51 -26.40 10.13
C GLU A 4 18.79 -26.05 8.82
N LYS A 5 18.41 -27.04 8.01
CA LYS A 5 17.64 -26.80 6.76
C LYS A 5 16.23 -26.28 7.03
N LYS A 6 15.57 -26.72 8.11
CA LYS A 6 14.27 -26.20 8.54
C LYS A 6 14.36 -24.77 9.05
N THR A 7 15.38 -24.44 9.81
CA THR A 7 15.60 -23.09 10.35
C THR A 7 15.95 -22.09 9.24
N ILE A 8 16.75 -22.51 8.25
CA ILE A 8 17.08 -21.67 7.07
C ILE A 8 15.84 -21.43 6.21
N LEU A 9 15.00 -22.42 5.99
CA LEU A 9 13.74 -22.26 5.23
C LEU A 9 12.78 -21.30 5.93
N LEU A 10 12.67 -21.39 7.26
CA LEU A 10 11.87 -20.46 8.06
C LEU A 10 12.41 -19.03 8.03
N CYS A 11 13.74 -18.85 8.13
CA CYS A 11 14.37 -17.53 8.03
C CYS A 11 14.23 -16.92 6.63
N VAL A 12 14.26 -17.73 5.58
CA VAL A 12 14.07 -17.27 4.20
C VAL A 12 12.62 -16.93 3.92
N VAL A 13 11.66 -17.76 4.34
CA VAL A 13 10.23 -17.44 4.25
C VAL A 13 9.89 -16.23 5.13
N ALA A 14 10.44 -16.09 6.33
CA ALA A 14 10.24 -14.93 7.19
C ALA A 14 10.91 -13.65 6.64
N ALA A 15 12.11 -13.75 6.09
CA ALA A 15 12.80 -12.61 5.46
C ALA A 15 12.14 -12.22 4.13
N MET A 16 11.69 -13.20 3.32
CA MET A 16 10.98 -12.97 2.07
C MET A 16 9.53 -12.53 2.32
N THR A 17 8.84 -13.06 3.34
CA THR A 17 7.52 -12.56 3.73
C THR A 17 7.61 -11.18 4.36
N ALA A 18 8.65 -10.84 5.11
CA ALA A 18 8.89 -9.48 5.56
C ALA A 18 9.09 -8.52 4.38
N ALA A 19 9.88 -8.88 3.37
CA ALA A 19 10.06 -8.11 2.15
C ALA A 19 8.78 -8.07 1.29
N ALA A 20 8.05 -9.19 1.17
CA ALA A 20 6.82 -9.30 0.40
C ALA A 20 5.63 -8.60 1.06
N THR A 21 5.58 -8.58 2.39
CA THR A 21 4.56 -7.87 3.17
C THR A 21 4.65 -6.36 2.98
N LEU A 22 5.84 -5.88 2.67
CA LEU A 22 6.16 -4.48 2.45
C LEU A 22 5.47 -3.87 1.21
N TYR A 23 5.16 -4.66 0.17
CA TYR A 23 4.88 -4.10 -1.16
C TYR A 23 3.68 -4.72 -1.91
N ALA A 24 3.02 -5.71 -1.34
CA ALA A 24 1.99 -6.48 -2.04
C ALA A 24 0.77 -5.66 -2.56
N ASN A 25 0.64 -4.37 -2.20
CA ASN A 25 -0.50 -3.54 -2.59
C ASN A 25 -0.16 -2.10 -3.03
N THR A 26 1.12 -1.75 -3.19
CA THR A 26 1.49 -0.45 -3.77
C THR A 26 2.57 -0.65 -4.82
N PRO A 27 2.20 -0.64 -6.11
CA PRO A 27 3.19 -0.57 -7.17
C PRO A 27 4.04 0.69 -7.00
N VAL A 28 5.33 0.58 -7.25
CA VAL A 28 6.14 1.76 -7.54
C VAL A 28 5.55 2.33 -8.83
N ASN A 29 4.70 3.31 -8.72
CA ASN A 29 4.43 4.13 -9.86
C ASN A 29 5.73 4.89 -10.15
N PHE A 30 6.52 4.45 -11.12
CA PHE A 30 7.76 5.08 -11.55
C PHE A 30 7.59 6.60 -11.74
N ALA A 31 6.39 7.05 -12.15
CA ALA A 31 6.06 8.46 -12.34
C ALA A 31 5.98 9.26 -11.02
N GLN A 32 5.65 8.63 -9.90
CA GLN A 32 5.42 9.35 -8.62
C GLN A 32 6.71 9.69 -7.86
N LYS A 33 7.82 9.02 -8.16
CA LYS A 33 9.09 9.17 -7.42
C LYS A 33 10.18 9.91 -8.18
N VAL A 34 9.86 10.50 -9.32
CA VAL A 34 10.83 11.17 -10.18
C VAL A 34 10.57 12.68 -10.20
N ASP A 35 11.64 13.47 -10.07
CA ASP A 35 11.55 14.91 -10.29
C ASP A 35 11.07 15.18 -11.73
N SER A 36 9.84 15.64 -11.84
CA SER A 36 9.20 15.90 -13.13
C SER A 36 9.89 17.03 -13.93
N ALA A 37 10.50 17.99 -13.25
CA ALA A 37 11.24 19.09 -13.91
C ALA A 37 12.55 18.56 -14.50
N ALA A 38 13.33 17.80 -13.74
CA ALA A 38 14.57 17.18 -14.22
C ALA A 38 14.29 16.17 -15.36
N MET A 39 13.23 15.38 -15.25
CA MET A 39 12.80 14.46 -16.30
C MET A 39 12.45 15.21 -17.58
N ASN A 40 11.64 16.26 -17.52
CA ASN A 40 11.24 17.02 -18.70
C ASN A 40 12.45 17.72 -19.33
N GLN A 41 13.35 18.28 -18.54
CA GLN A 41 14.60 18.88 -19.03
C GLN A 41 15.48 17.85 -19.76
N TRP A 42 15.62 16.64 -19.19
CA TRP A 42 16.37 15.57 -19.86
C TRP A 42 15.69 15.13 -21.15
N VAL A 43 14.37 14.94 -21.16
CA VAL A 43 13.59 14.57 -22.35
C VAL A 43 13.75 15.63 -23.45
N ASP A 44 13.64 16.91 -23.10
CA ASP A 44 13.81 18.01 -24.06
C ASP A 44 15.20 18.05 -24.64
N SER A 45 16.23 17.85 -23.81
CA SER A 45 17.64 17.77 -24.26
C SER A 45 17.82 16.60 -25.24
N VAL A 46 17.34 15.41 -24.92
CA VAL A 46 17.43 14.23 -25.81
C VAL A 46 16.64 14.47 -27.09
N MET A 47 15.44 15.00 -27.02
CA MET A 47 14.63 15.31 -28.22
C MET A 47 15.31 16.28 -29.17
N GLN A 48 16.09 17.24 -28.65
CA GLN A 48 16.88 18.19 -29.51
C GLN A 48 18.02 17.48 -30.26
N THR A 49 18.59 16.42 -29.72
CA THR A 49 19.67 15.65 -30.36
C THR A 49 19.16 14.64 -31.39
N LEU A 50 17.92 14.16 -31.22
CA LEU A 50 17.38 13.13 -32.10
C LEU A 50 16.83 13.72 -33.42
N SER A 51 17.29 13.19 -34.55
CA SER A 51 16.68 13.40 -35.85
C SER A 51 15.25 12.85 -35.92
N PRO A 52 14.40 13.29 -36.87
CA PRO A 52 13.07 12.73 -37.09
C PRO A 52 13.04 11.20 -37.30
N ASN A 53 14.10 10.63 -37.90
CA ASN A 53 14.24 9.18 -38.07
C ASN A 53 14.57 8.47 -36.76
N GLU A 54 15.44 9.05 -35.93
CA GLU A 54 15.79 8.51 -34.63
C GLU A 54 14.60 8.57 -33.68
N ARG A 55 13.79 9.67 -33.71
CA ARG A 55 12.55 9.74 -32.94
C ARG A 55 11.54 8.64 -33.32
N LEU A 56 11.38 8.36 -34.63
CA LEU A 56 10.59 7.24 -35.11
C LEU A 56 11.18 5.91 -34.67
N GLY A 57 12.50 5.77 -34.70
CA GLY A 57 13.21 4.57 -34.27
C GLY A 57 13.04 4.25 -32.79
N GLN A 58 12.87 5.29 -31.92
CA GLN A 58 12.56 5.09 -30.51
C GLN A 58 11.27 4.30 -30.27
N LEU A 59 10.36 4.24 -31.25
CA LEU A 59 9.09 3.52 -31.21
C LEU A 59 9.19 2.07 -31.72
N ILE A 60 10.41 1.57 -31.98
CA ILE A 60 10.64 0.22 -32.53
C ILE A 60 11.55 -0.59 -31.61
N MET A 61 11.14 -1.80 -31.30
CA MET A 61 11.94 -2.81 -30.60
C MET A 61 12.06 -4.06 -31.50
N SER A 62 13.27 -4.51 -31.76
CA SER A 62 13.51 -5.71 -32.57
C SER A 62 13.86 -6.91 -31.74
N ILE A 63 13.38 -8.06 -32.15
CA ILE A 63 13.81 -9.36 -31.60
C ILE A 63 15.20 -9.71 -32.12
N VAL A 64 16.10 -10.11 -31.21
CA VAL A 64 17.49 -10.46 -31.54
C VAL A 64 17.93 -11.68 -30.73
N GLN A 65 18.68 -12.59 -31.37
CA GLN A 65 19.32 -13.68 -30.68
C GLN A 65 20.66 -13.23 -30.07
N PRO A 66 20.94 -13.50 -28.80
CA PRO A 66 22.19 -13.06 -28.18
C PRO A 66 23.38 -13.95 -28.56
N THR A 67 23.62 -14.09 -29.87
CA THR A 67 24.76 -14.87 -30.42
C THR A 67 26.02 -14.04 -30.36
N ASN A 68 26.99 -14.49 -29.58
CA ASN A 68 28.23 -13.78 -29.33
C ASN A 68 29.35 -14.21 -30.30
N THR A 69 29.16 -13.96 -31.60
CA THR A 69 30.20 -14.13 -32.61
C THR A 69 30.56 -12.80 -33.30
N PRO A 70 31.75 -12.66 -33.88
CA PRO A 70 32.14 -11.45 -34.64
C PRO A 70 31.12 -11.07 -35.72
N GLU A 71 30.60 -12.07 -36.46
CA GLU A 71 29.64 -11.88 -37.56
C GLU A 71 28.28 -11.36 -37.02
N ALA A 72 27.81 -11.94 -35.91
CA ALA A 72 26.55 -11.52 -35.27
C ALA A 72 26.66 -10.07 -34.71
N ARG A 73 27.81 -9.72 -34.15
CA ARG A 73 28.07 -8.36 -33.67
C ARG A 73 28.11 -7.35 -34.84
N GLU A 74 28.78 -7.65 -35.94
CA GLU A 74 28.82 -6.78 -37.10
C GLU A 74 27.46 -6.65 -37.79
N THR A 75 26.70 -7.74 -37.86
CA THR A 75 25.32 -7.75 -38.37
C THR A 75 24.44 -6.82 -37.53
N LEU A 76 24.51 -6.95 -36.20
CA LEU A 76 23.74 -6.11 -35.26
C LEU A 76 24.16 -4.64 -35.35
N LYS A 77 25.46 -4.35 -35.41
CA LYS A 77 26.00 -3.01 -35.59
C LYS A 77 25.48 -2.35 -36.88
N THR A 78 25.54 -3.09 -37.98
CA THR A 78 25.02 -2.64 -39.28
C THR A 78 23.51 -2.40 -39.23
N LYS A 79 22.75 -3.28 -38.56
CA LYS A 79 21.33 -3.09 -38.34
C LYS A 79 21.01 -1.82 -37.55
N LEU A 80 21.67 -1.60 -36.41
CA LEU A 80 21.47 -0.42 -35.55
C LEU A 80 21.88 0.91 -36.23
N LYS A 81 22.97 0.87 -37.02
CA LYS A 81 23.41 2.04 -37.85
C LYS A 81 22.40 2.39 -38.93
N LYS A 82 21.79 1.39 -39.57
CA LYS A 82 20.84 1.58 -40.68
C LYS A 82 19.41 1.90 -40.17
N TYR A 83 19.02 1.31 -39.06
CA TYR A 83 17.69 1.47 -38.44
C TYR A 83 17.90 1.88 -36.99
N PRO A 84 17.69 3.16 -36.65
CA PRO A 84 17.98 3.67 -35.32
C PRO A 84 16.86 3.26 -34.31
N ILE A 85 16.68 1.95 -34.12
CA ILE A 85 15.67 1.38 -33.22
C ILE A 85 15.96 1.71 -31.76
N GLY A 86 14.92 1.85 -30.94
CA GLY A 86 14.99 2.29 -29.53
C GLY A 86 15.18 1.17 -28.52
N GLY A 87 15.16 -0.10 -28.96
CA GLY A 87 15.36 -1.23 -28.04
C GLY A 87 15.46 -2.58 -28.74
N ILE A 88 15.86 -3.59 -27.98
CA ILE A 88 15.83 -5.01 -28.39
C ILE A 88 15.20 -5.90 -27.32
N LEU A 89 14.55 -6.96 -27.82
CA LEU A 89 14.08 -8.09 -27.05
C LEU A 89 15.04 -9.26 -27.29
N TRP A 90 15.72 -9.69 -26.23
CA TRP A 90 16.60 -10.85 -26.32
C TRP A 90 15.80 -12.16 -26.45
N GLN A 91 16.24 -13.04 -27.37
CA GLN A 91 15.74 -14.40 -27.55
C GLN A 91 16.59 -15.43 -26.79
N LYS A 92 16.40 -16.72 -27.13
CA LYS A 92 17.08 -17.85 -26.48
C LYS A 92 18.60 -17.72 -26.53
N GLY A 93 19.26 -17.94 -25.38
CA GLY A 93 20.72 -17.88 -25.28
C GLY A 93 21.25 -18.44 -23.98
N THR A 94 22.39 -17.90 -23.54
CA THR A 94 23.01 -18.13 -22.23
C THR A 94 23.14 -16.80 -21.49
N LEU A 95 23.29 -16.85 -20.18
CA LEU A 95 23.60 -15.67 -19.36
C LEU A 95 24.82 -14.94 -19.89
N LYS A 96 25.91 -15.66 -20.13
CA LYS A 96 27.17 -15.11 -20.60
C LYS A 96 27.04 -14.44 -21.99
N ASP A 97 26.42 -15.12 -22.96
CA ASP A 97 26.29 -14.57 -24.33
C ASP A 97 25.41 -13.31 -24.30
N GLN A 98 24.30 -13.34 -23.57
CA GLN A 98 23.43 -12.17 -23.43
C GLN A 98 24.17 -11.01 -22.73
N ALA A 99 24.90 -11.25 -21.64
CA ALA A 99 25.67 -10.24 -20.94
C ALA A 99 26.66 -9.53 -21.86
N VAL A 100 27.46 -10.34 -22.59
CA VAL A 100 28.44 -9.79 -23.55
C VAL A 100 27.78 -8.99 -24.66
N MET A 101 26.66 -9.51 -25.20
CA MET A 101 25.93 -8.82 -26.27
C MET A 101 25.18 -7.58 -25.75
N THR A 102 24.67 -7.58 -24.52
CA THR A 102 24.09 -6.38 -23.88
C THR A 102 25.14 -5.29 -23.69
N ASN A 103 26.31 -5.64 -23.15
CA ASN A 103 27.43 -4.71 -23.03
C ASN A 103 27.87 -4.13 -24.40
N TYR A 104 27.91 -5.00 -25.42
CA TYR A 104 28.21 -4.58 -26.78
C TYR A 104 27.19 -3.58 -27.32
N VAL A 105 25.89 -3.88 -27.20
CA VAL A 105 24.83 -3.00 -27.70
C VAL A 105 24.83 -1.66 -26.97
N ARG A 106 24.99 -1.66 -25.66
CA ARG A 106 25.00 -0.40 -24.87
C ARG A 106 26.20 0.50 -25.27
N ARG A 107 27.33 -0.09 -25.67
CA ARG A 107 28.49 0.68 -26.17
C ARG A 107 28.29 1.28 -27.56
N ILE A 108 27.53 0.61 -28.44
CA ILE A 108 27.35 1.07 -29.82
C ILE A 108 26.04 1.84 -30.04
N ALA A 109 25.13 1.83 -29.09
CA ALA A 109 23.88 2.60 -29.14
C ALA A 109 24.17 4.07 -28.87
N ASN A 110 23.85 4.94 -29.84
CA ASN A 110 24.11 6.38 -29.75
C ASN A 110 22.94 7.17 -29.17
N GLN A 111 21.92 6.47 -28.66
CA GLN A 111 20.65 7.02 -28.13
C GLN A 111 20.18 6.20 -26.96
N PRO A 112 19.25 6.71 -26.09
CA PRO A 112 18.65 5.93 -25.03
C PRO A 112 18.06 4.63 -25.57
N PHE A 113 18.39 3.50 -24.94
CA PHE A 113 18.12 2.17 -25.49
C PHE A 113 17.58 1.20 -24.43
N TRP A 114 16.47 0.52 -24.73
CA TRP A 114 15.88 -0.49 -23.85
C TRP A 114 16.34 -1.90 -24.18
N ILE A 115 16.58 -2.68 -23.15
CA ILE A 115 16.78 -4.12 -23.21
C ILE A 115 15.57 -4.81 -22.58
N ALA A 116 14.94 -5.71 -23.30
CA ALA A 116 13.78 -6.47 -22.84
C ALA A 116 14.01 -7.97 -22.91
N LEU A 117 13.23 -8.73 -22.14
CA LEU A 117 13.17 -10.19 -22.17
C LEU A 117 11.72 -10.66 -21.97
N ASP A 118 11.37 -11.81 -22.55
CA ASP A 118 10.19 -12.59 -22.13
C ASP A 118 10.60 -13.54 -21.01
N GLY A 119 10.27 -13.16 -19.78
CA GLY A 119 10.58 -13.93 -18.59
C GLY A 119 9.34 -14.28 -17.79
N GLU A 120 8.31 -14.90 -18.41
CA GLU A 120 7.02 -15.23 -17.76
C GLU A 120 7.20 -16.14 -16.54
N TRP A 121 8.20 -17.02 -16.55
CA TRP A 121 8.64 -17.85 -15.43
C TRP A 121 10.15 -17.65 -15.13
N GLY A 122 10.57 -16.37 -15.07
CA GLY A 122 11.94 -15.97 -14.86
C GLY A 122 12.80 -16.04 -16.11
N LEU A 123 14.07 -15.73 -15.96
CA LEU A 123 15.03 -15.66 -17.09
C LEU A 123 15.18 -17.00 -17.82
N ALA A 124 14.96 -18.14 -17.15
CA ALA A 124 15.06 -19.47 -17.73
C ALA A 124 14.07 -19.73 -18.88
N MET A 125 13.09 -18.89 -19.10
CA MET A 125 12.25 -18.94 -20.30
C MET A 125 13.09 -18.73 -21.57
N ARG A 126 14.14 -17.95 -21.49
CA ARG A 126 15.00 -17.59 -22.61
C ARG A 126 16.47 -18.01 -22.41
N LEU A 127 16.98 -18.02 -21.20
CA LEU A 127 18.37 -18.28 -20.87
C LEU A 127 18.49 -19.67 -20.19
N ARG A 128 19.11 -20.63 -20.89
CA ARG A 128 19.11 -22.05 -20.47
C ARG A 128 19.83 -22.32 -19.15
N ASP A 129 20.75 -21.44 -18.75
CA ASP A 129 21.59 -21.51 -17.55
C ASP A 129 21.11 -20.60 -16.39
N ALA A 130 19.95 -19.94 -16.57
CA ALA A 130 19.31 -19.13 -15.53
C ALA A 130 18.48 -20.01 -14.55
N PRO A 131 18.14 -19.47 -13.35
CA PRO A 131 17.27 -20.14 -12.40
C PRO A 131 15.91 -20.49 -13.01
N LYS A 132 15.43 -21.70 -12.79
CA LYS A 132 14.18 -22.17 -13.38
C LYS A 132 13.05 -22.18 -12.36
N PHE A 133 12.21 -21.17 -12.39
CA PHE A 133 10.99 -21.11 -11.58
C PHE A 133 9.90 -22.06 -12.13
N PRO A 134 8.99 -22.54 -11.25
CA PRO A 134 7.78 -23.23 -11.71
C PRO A 134 6.94 -22.34 -12.63
N ARG A 135 6.16 -22.95 -13.51
CA ARG A 135 5.27 -22.20 -14.40
C ARG A 135 4.11 -21.57 -13.66
N ASN A 136 3.59 -20.46 -14.17
CA ASN A 136 2.51 -19.69 -13.53
C ASN A 136 1.29 -20.54 -13.20
N GLY A 137 0.84 -21.43 -14.11
CA GLY A 137 -0.30 -22.30 -13.86
C GLY A 137 -0.08 -23.38 -12.77
N VAL A 138 1.19 -23.60 -12.39
CA VAL A 138 1.54 -24.44 -11.22
C VAL A 138 1.51 -23.57 -9.96
N LEU A 139 2.06 -22.37 -10.02
CA LEU A 139 2.11 -21.41 -8.90
C LEU A 139 0.71 -20.91 -8.51
N GLY A 140 -0.17 -20.67 -9.48
CA GLY A 140 -1.54 -20.24 -9.22
C GLY A 140 -2.39 -21.28 -8.46
N LYS A 141 -1.95 -22.54 -8.40
CA LYS A 141 -2.59 -23.59 -7.60
C LYS A 141 -2.24 -23.56 -6.12
N ILE A 142 -1.24 -22.75 -5.73
CA ILE A 142 -0.93 -22.52 -4.31
C ILE A 142 -2.18 -21.92 -3.67
N SER A 143 -2.68 -22.52 -2.58
CA SER A 143 -3.91 -22.03 -1.94
C SER A 143 -3.80 -20.58 -1.47
N GLY A 144 -4.77 -19.75 -1.86
CA GLY A 144 -4.92 -18.38 -1.35
C GLY A 144 -5.49 -18.33 0.07
N GLU A 145 -5.90 -19.49 0.64
CA GLU A 145 -6.44 -19.57 2.00
C GLU A 145 -5.34 -19.53 3.08
N TYR A 146 -4.12 -19.93 2.73
CA TYR A 146 -2.99 -19.80 3.65
C TYR A 146 -2.58 -18.33 3.76
N LEU A 147 -2.58 -17.82 5.00
CA LEU A 147 -2.20 -16.45 5.27
C LEU A 147 -0.76 -16.41 5.83
N THR A 148 -0.02 -15.38 5.44
CA THR A 148 1.23 -15.03 6.12
C THR A 148 0.94 -14.57 7.55
N PRO A 149 1.94 -14.50 8.43
CA PRO A 149 1.78 -13.89 9.76
C PRO A 149 1.21 -12.47 9.71
N SER A 150 1.28 -11.81 8.58
CA SER A 150 0.72 -10.46 8.33
C SER A 150 -0.71 -10.45 7.78
N GLY A 151 -1.36 -11.61 7.67
CA GLY A 151 -2.73 -11.70 7.16
C GLY A 151 -2.88 -11.48 5.65
N ILE A 152 -1.77 -11.45 4.91
CA ILE A 152 -1.77 -11.44 3.44
C ILE A 152 -1.82 -12.89 2.97
N PRO A 153 -2.57 -13.21 1.91
CA PRO A 153 -2.47 -14.54 1.33
C PRO A 153 -1.01 -14.91 1.07
N LEU A 154 -0.58 -16.06 1.61
CA LEU A 154 0.80 -16.54 1.46
C LEU A 154 1.19 -16.60 -0.02
N ARG A 155 0.24 -17.02 -0.86
CA ARG A 155 0.40 -17.04 -2.31
C ARG A 155 0.77 -15.65 -2.85
N ASP A 156 0.06 -14.60 -2.45
CA ASP A 156 0.28 -13.23 -2.97
C ASP A 156 1.65 -12.69 -2.52
N SER A 157 2.03 -12.95 -1.27
CA SER A 157 3.35 -12.60 -0.74
C SER A 157 4.48 -13.32 -1.49
N LEU A 158 4.27 -14.60 -1.83
CA LEU A 158 5.22 -15.39 -2.60
C LEU A 158 5.30 -14.92 -4.05
N MET A 159 4.19 -14.55 -4.68
CA MET A 159 4.18 -14.01 -6.05
C MET A 159 4.88 -12.65 -6.09
N TYR A 160 4.72 -11.82 -5.05
CA TYR A 160 5.48 -10.59 -4.91
C TYR A 160 6.99 -10.86 -4.77
N ALA A 161 7.39 -11.75 -3.86
CA ALA A 161 8.79 -12.13 -3.68
C ALA A 161 9.39 -12.71 -4.97
N TYR A 162 8.61 -13.49 -5.70
CA TYR A 162 8.98 -14.03 -6.99
C TYR A 162 9.21 -12.92 -8.03
N GLY A 163 8.29 -11.96 -8.15
CA GLY A 163 8.48 -10.81 -9.03
C GLY A 163 9.71 -9.98 -8.69
N LEU A 164 9.97 -9.75 -7.38
CA LEU A 164 11.14 -9.03 -6.90
C LEU A 164 12.46 -9.75 -7.21
N GLU A 165 12.48 -11.09 -7.07
CA GLU A 165 13.65 -11.89 -7.41
C GLU A 165 13.93 -11.90 -8.92
N VAL A 166 12.89 -12.05 -9.74
CA VAL A 166 13.04 -11.93 -11.20
C VAL A 166 13.54 -10.53 -11.61
N ALA A 167 13.09 -9.47 -10.90
CA ALA A 167 13.63 -8.13 -11.13
C ALA A 167 15.11 -8.02 -10.75
N ARG A 168 15.54 -8.64 -9.65
CA ARG A 168 16.95 -8.71 -9.28
C ARG A 168 17.78 -9.41 -10.37
N GLU A 169 17.33 -10.57 -10.84
CA GLU A 169 17.98 -11.31 -11.93
C GLU A 169 18.03 -10.46 -13.23
N CYS A 170 16.94 -9.76 -13.55
CA CYS A 170 16.90 -8.83 -14.69
C CYS A 170 17.93 -7.70 -14.56
N ARG A 171 18.08 -7.11 -13.38
CA ARG A 171 19.07 -6.05 -13.13
C ARG A 171 20.50 -6.57 -13.25
N GLU A 172 20.81 -7.77 -12.73
CA GLU A 172 22.13 -8.40 -12.95
C GLU A 172 22.47 -8.55 -14.44
N MET A 173 21.43 -8.68 -15.28
CA MET A 173 21.54 -8.80 -16.73
C MET A 173 21.32 -7.48 -17.49
N SER A 174 21.23 -6.34 -16.78
CA SER A 174 20.92 -5.01 -17.34
C SER A 174 19.68 -5.01 -18.25
N ILE A 175 18.64 -5.75 -17.83
CA ILE A 175 17.34 -5.84 -18.51
C ILE A 175 16.41 -4.79 -17.90
N ASP A 176 15.81 -3.94 -18.73
CA ASP A 176 14.95 -2.82 -18.33
C ASP A 176 13.46 -3.26 -18.23
N ILE A 177 13.05 -4.21 -19.08
CA ILE A 177 11.64 -4.60 -19.27
C ILE A 177 11.51 -6.12 -19.26
N ASN A 178 10.58 -6.63 -18.46
CA ASN A 178 10.13 -8.02 -18.56
C ASN A 178 8.71 -8.06 -19.15
N PHE A 179 8.52 -8.76 -20.29
CA PHE A 179 7.20 -8.98 -20.86
C PHE A 179 6.43 -10.05 -20.07
N ALA A 180 6.09 -9.69 -18.84
CA ALA A 180 5.30 -10.43 -17.86
C ALA A 180 4.62 -9.42 -16.89
N PRO A 181 3.51 -9.79 -16.28
CA PRO A 181 2.86 -11.09 -16.22
C PRO A 181 1.92 -11.38 -17.40
N VAL A 182 1.58 -12.68 -17.56
CA VAL A 182 0.42 -13.10 -18.37
C VAL A 182 -0.84 -12.87 -17.53
N MET A 183 -1.73 -12.00 -18.00
CA MET A 183 -3.00 -11.64 -17.34
C MET A 183 -4.22 -12.30 -18.01
N ASP A 184 -3.99 -13.20 -18.97
CA ASP A 184 -5.04 -13.97 -19.63
C ASP A 184 -5.62 -15.00 -18.66
N VAL A 185 -6.96 -15.05 -18.55
CA VAL A 185 -7.67 -16.09 -17.80
C VAL A 185 -7.82 -17.32 -18.68
N ASN A 186 -7.22 -18.45 -18.29
CA ASN A 186 -7.28 -19.69 -19.08
C ASN A 186 -8.66 -20.36 -18.98
N SER A 187 -9.71 -19.67 -19.42
CA SER A 187 -11.10 -20.10 -19.33
C SER A 187 -11.43 -21.25 -20.31
N ASN A 188 -10.63 -21.40 -21.37
CA ASN A 188 -10.74 -22.49 -22.32
C ASN A 188 -9.61 -23.52 -22.11
N PRO A 189 -9.88 -24.71 -21.56
CA PRO A 189 -8.86 -25.74 -21.35
C PRO A 189 -8.23 -26.31 -22.65
N LYS A 190 -8.83 -26.03 -23.83
CA LYS A 190 -8.30 -26.40 -25.15
C LYS A 190 -7.40 -25.32 -25.75
N ASN A 191 -7.20 -24.18 -25.03
CA ASN A 191 -6.37 -23.09 -25.51
C ASN A 191 -4.94 -23.58 -25.80
N PRO A 192 -4.44 -23.51 -27.06
CA PRO A 192 -3.13 -24.05 -27.42
C PRO A 192 -1.97 -23.13 -27.06
N VAL A 193 -2.25 -21.88 -26.69
CA VAL A 193 -1.26 -20.78 -26.51
C VAL A 193 -1.03 -20.44 -25.06
N ILE A 194 -2.10 -20.26 -24.29
CA ILE A 194 -2.04 -19.76 -22.91
C ILE A 194 -1.77 -20.91 -21.94
N GLY A 195 -2.71 -21.81 -21.72
CA GLY A 195 -2.51 -22.98 -20.87
C GLY A 195 -1.78 -22.65 -19.54
N ASN A 196 -0.70 -23.36 -19.27
CA ASN A 196 0.13 -23.19 -18.06
C ASN A 196 0.93 -21.86 -18.00
N ARG A 197 0.78 -20.98 -18.97
CA ARG A 197 1.33 -19.60 -18.90
C ARG A 197 0.46 -18.70 -18.05
N SER A 198 -0.87 -18.94 -18.02
CA SER A 198 -1.80 -18.26 -17.13
C SER A 198 -1.58 -18.68 -15.66
N TRP A 199 -1.96 -17.83 -14.72
CA TRP A 199 -2.00 -18.13 -13.29
C TRP A 199 -3.19 -19.02 -12.89
N GLY A 200 -4.22 -19.13 -13.76
CA GLY A 200 -5.39 -19.93 -13.47
C GLY A 200 -6.49 -19.81 -14.53
N ASP A 201 -7.59 -20.48 -14.24
CA ASP A 201 -8.80 -20.53 -15.08
C ASP A 201 -9.91 -19.59 -14.56
N ASN A 202 -9.64 -18.86 -13.48
CA ASN A 202 -10.56 -17.89 -12.90
C ASN A 202 -9.90 -16.52 -12.71
N VAL A 203 -10.73 -15.49 -12.71
CA VAL A 203 -10.31 -14.07 -12.64
C VAL A 203 -9.59 -13.75 -11.34
N ALA A 204 -10.07 -14.28 -10.20
CA ALA A 204 -9.54 -13.93 -8.89
C ALA A 204 -8.07 -14.34 -8.72
N ASP A 205 -7.73 -15.56 -9.14
CA ASP A 205 -6.36 -16.08 -9.06
C ASP A 205 -5.42 -15.35 -10.02
N VAL A 206 -5.88 -15.09 -11.27
CA VAL A 206 -5.08 -14.35 -12.25
C VAL A 206 -4.82 -12.92 -11.77
N VAL A 207 -5.81 -12.23 -11.21
CA VAL A 207 -5.66 -10.88 -10.66
C VAL A 207 -4.71 -10.90 -9.47
N SER A 208 -4.96 -11.74 -8.47
CA SER A 208 -4.16 -11.79 -7.23
C SER A 208 -2.69 -12.09 -7.53
N CYS A 209 -2.41 -13.17 -8.26
CA CYS A 209 -1.03 -13.55 -8.60
C CYS A 209 -0.35 -12.54 -9.53
N GLY A 210 -1.05 -12.10 -10.58
CA GLY A 210 -0.49 -11.20 -11.58
C GLY A 210 -0.16 -9.82 -11.01
N LEU A 211 -1.02 -9.25 -10.16
CA LEU A 211 -0.75 -7.95 -9.53
C LEU A 211 0.41 -8.03 -8.54
N SER A 212 0.44 -9.08 -7.71
CA SER A 212 1.51 -9.28 -6.74
C SER A 212 2.87 -9.46 -7.43
N TYR A 213 2.92 -10.26 -8.48
CA TYR A 213 4.12 -10.44 -9.30
C TYR A 213 4.58 -9.13 -9.96
N SER A 214 3.63 -8.36 -10.54
CA SER A 214 3.93 -7.07 -11.16
C SER A 214 4.48 -6.06 -10.16
N ALA A 215 3.90 -6.02 -8.95
CA ALA A 215 4.39 -5.16 -7.87
C ALA A 215 5.83 -5.51 -7.48
N GLY A 216 6.17 -6.81 -7.41
CA GLY A 216 7.54 -7.27 -7.20
C GLY A 216 8.50 -6.81 -8.29
N LEU A 217 8.12 -6.97 -9.56
CA LEU A 217 8.92 -6.52 -10.71
C LEU A 217 9.20 -5.02 -10.67
N GLU A 218 8.17 -4.19 -10.56
CA GLU A 218 8.31 -2.74 -10.62
C GLU A 218 9.00 -2.17 -9.37
N ASN A 219 8.72 -2.73 -8.19
CA ASN A 219 9.44 -2.38 -6.97
C ASN A 219 10.92 -2.79 -7.04
N GLY A 220 11.22 -3.83 -7.79
CA GLY A 220 12.59 -4.24 -8.12
C GLY A 220 13.25 -3.40 -9.22
N GLY A 221 12.59 -2.40 -9.79
CA GLY A 221 13.16 -1.49 -10.80
C GLY A 221 13.08 -2.00 -12.24
N VAL A 222 12.22 -2.97 -12.55
CA VAL A 222 12.01 -3.53 -13.90
C VAL A 222 10.56 -3.32 -14.32
N MET A 223 10.34 -2.78 -15.52
CA MET A 223 8.99 -2.55 -16.04
C MET A 223 8.25 -3.88 -16.23
N ALA A 224 7.08 -4.00 -15.58
CA ALA A 224 6.13 -5.07 -15.84
C ALA A 224 5.28 -4.74 -17.08
N VAL A 225 4.97 -5.77 -17.89
CA VAL A 225 4.12 -5.62 -19.07
C VAL A 225 3.05 -6.69 -19.06
N ALA A 226 1.83 -6.31 -18.68
CA ALA A 226 0.67 -7.21 -18.70
C ALA A 226 0.33 -7.62 -20.13
N LYS A 227 0.07 -8.91 -20.34
CA LYS A 227 -0.25 -9.46 -21.67
C LYS A 227 -1.28 -10.59 -21.58
N HIS A 228 -2.08 -10.78 -22.61
CA HIS A 228 -2.13 -10.14 -23.93
C HIS A 228 -3.48 -9.42 -24.09
N PHE A 229 -3.49 -8.11 -23.93
CA PHE A 229 -4.73 -7.30 -24.00
C PHE A 229 -5.42 -7.43 -25.38
N PRO A 230 -6.75 -7.63 -25.48
CA PRO A 230 -7.78 -7.56 -24.42
C PRO A 230 -8.08 -8.89 -23.69
N GLY A 231 -7.28 -9.92 -23.85
CA GLY A 231 -7.40 -11.23 -23.20
C GLY A 231 -7.40 -12.37 -24.23
N HIS A 232 -6.42 -13.27 -24.14
CA HIS A 232 -6.18 -14.36 -25.10
C HIS A 232 -6.60 -15.76 -24.55
N GLY A 233 -7.17 -15.79 -23.33
CA GLY A 233 -7.33 -17.04 -22.57
C GLY A 233 -8.44 -17.97 -23.09
N ASP A 234 -9.41 -17.47 -23.84
CA ASP A 234 -10.55 -18.25 -24.35
C ASP A 234 -10.46 -18.57 -25.86
N THR A 235 -9.28 -18.45 -26.45
CA THR A 235 -9.10 -18.81 -27.86
C THR A 235 -8.82 -20.30 -28.02
N ASP A 236 -9.31 -20.87 -29.13
CA ASP A 236 -9.05 -22.25 -29.52
C ASP A 236 -8.05 -22.37 -30.68
N THR A 237 -7.55 -21.22 -31.18
CA THR A 237 -6.59 -21.15 -32.29
C THR A 237 -5.35 -20.36 -31.88
N ASP A 238 -4.22 -20.69 -32.53
CA ASP A 238 -2.92 -20.08 -32.25
C ASP A 238 -2.71 -18.83 -33.09
N SER A 239 -2.56 -17.65 -32.41
CA SER A 239 -2.28 -16.36 -33.02
C SER A 239 -0.96 -16.31 -33.82
N HIS A 240 -0.04 -17.24 -33.60
CA HIS A 240 1.14 -17.40 -34.44
C HIS A 240 0.81 -17.97 -35.84
N LYS A 241 -0.34 -18.60 -36.01
CA LYS A 241 -0.74 -19.30 -37.25
C LYS A 241 -1.91 -18.62 -37.97
N THR A 242 -2.84 -18.04 -37.22
CA THR A 242 -4.06 -17.37 -37.73
C THR A 242 -4.45 -16.20 -36.85
N LEU A 243 -5.47 -15.43 -37.25
CA LEU A 243 -6.08 -14.43 -36.38
C LEU A 243 -7.21 -15.09 -35.57
N PRO A 244 -7.06 -15.30 -34.25
CA PRO A 244 -8.10 -15.86 -33.41
C PRO A 244 -9.27 -14.89 -33.25
N VAL A 245 -10.50 -15.41 -33.16
CA VAL A 245 -11.71 -14.62 -32.93
C VAL A 245 -12.27 -14.92 -31.55
N ILE A 246 -12.57 -13.89 -30.78
CA ILE A 246 -13.31 -13.98 -29.51
C ILE A 246 -14.71 -13.44 -29.75
N SER A 247 -15.71 -14.34 -29.77
CA SER A 247 -17.09 -14.02 -30.13
C SER A 247 -18.01 -13.77 -28.93
N HIS A 248 -17.48 -13.61 -27.72
CA HIS A 248 -18.24 -13.29 -26.52
C HIS A 248 -18.86 -11.90 -26.59
N ASP A 249 -19.99 -11.74 -25.90
CA ASP A 249 -20.63 -10.43 -25.71
C ASP A 249 -19.81 -9.52 -24.77
N ARG A 250 -20.17 -8.24 -24.75
CA ARG A 250 -19.48 -7.23 -23.96
C ARG A 250 -19.52 -7.51 -22.46
N ALA A 251 -20.62 -8.02 -21.92
CA ALA A 251 -20.78 -8.28 -20.50
C ALA A 251 -19.82 -9.41 -20.03
N ARG A 252 -19.68 -10.46 -20.84
CA ARG A 252 -18.69 -11.52 -20.58
C ARG A 252 -17.26 -10.97 -20.65
N LEU A 253 -16.94 -10.19 -21.68
CA LEU A 253 -15.60 -9.62 -21.84
C LEU A 253 -15.23 -8.70 -20.65
N ASP A 254 -16.15 -7.87 -20.17
CA ASP A 254 -15.92 -6.97 -19.04
C ASP A 254 -15.68 -7.72 -17.71
N THR A 255 -16.30 -8.90 -17.55
CA THR A 255 -16.23 -9.64 -16.29
C THR A 255 -15.09 -10.67 -16.23
N VAL A 256 -14.59 -11.14 -17.37
CA VAL A 256 -13.56 -12.17 -17.44
C VAL A 256 -12.32 -11.69 -18.16
N GLU A 257 -12.40 -11.42 -19.47
CA GLU A 257 -11.21 -11.15 -20.29
C GLU A 257 -10.56 -9.82 -19.96
N LEU A 258 -11.34 -8.75 -19.83
CA LEU A 258 -10.87 -7.40 -19.53
C LEU A 258 -10.64 -7.15 -18.04
N ARG A 259 -11.23 -7.95 -17.15
CA ARG A 259 -11.17 -7.69 -15.71
C ARG A 259 -9.74 -7.70 -15.16
N PRO A 260 -8.88 -8.67 -15.46
CA PRO A 260 -7.50 -8.65 -14.98
C PRO A 260 -6.71 -7.42 -15.43
N PHE A 261 -6.91 -6.98 -16.66
CA PHE A 261 -6.25 -5.78 -17.19
C PHE A 261 -6.79 -4.50 -16.54
N SER A 262 -8.09 -4.44 -16.27
CA SER A 262 -8.71 -3.31 -15.53
C SER A 262 -8.13 -3.20 -14.10
N GLU A 263 -7.93 -4.32 -13.40
CA GLU A 263 -7.29 -4.33 -12.08
C GLU A 263 -5.81 -3.95 -12.17
N TYR A 264 -5.10 -4.41 -13.19
CA TYR A 264 -3.71 -4.04 -13.46
C TYR A 264 -3.57 -2.52 -13.68
N ILE A 265 -4.46 -1.92 -14.47
CA ILE A 265 -4.49 -0.47 -14.71
C ILE A 265 -4.77 0.30 -13.42
N ARG A 266 -5.75 -0.16 -12.60
CA ARG A 266 -6.02 0.42 -11.28
C ARG A 266 -4.82 0.32 -10.33
N GLY A 267 -4.03 -0.73 -10.45
CA GLY A 267 -2.77 -0.91 -9.74
C GLY A 267 -1.69 0.12 -10.15
N GLY A 268 -1.83 0.84 -11.25
CA GLY A 268 -0.90 1.89 -11.68
C GLY A 268 0.38 1.38 -12.34
N PHE A 269 0.38 0.16 -12.89
CA PHE A 269 1.55 -0.45 -13.54
C PHE A 269 1.85 0.15 -14.91
N SER A 270 3.09 -0.05 -15.38
CA SER A 270 3.71 0.76 -16.42
C SER A 270 3.54 0.25 -17.85
N GLY A 271 3.39 -1.05 -18.07
CA GLY A 271 3.41 -1.64 -19.41
C GLY A 271 2.18 -2.47 -19.75
N MET A 272 1.77 -2.47 -21.03
CA MET A 272 0.70 -3.31 -21.58
C MET A 272 1.09 -3.83 -22.95
N MET A 273 0.80 -5.11 -23.25
CA MET A 273 1.01 -5.67 -24.60
C MET A 273 -0.33 -5.97 -25.27
N SER A 274 -0.53 -5.39 -26.45
CA SER A 274 -1.73 -5.59 -27.28
C SER A 274 -1.60 -6.84 -28.13
N ALA A 275 -2.56 -7.74 -28.03
CA ALA A 275 -2.64 -8.99 -28.77
C ALA A 275 -3.10 -8.84 -30.23
N HIS A 276 -2.91 -9.88 -31.02
CA HIS A 276 -3.49 -10.01 -32.36
C HIS A 276 -4.75 -10.90 -32.29
N LEU A 277 -5.89 -10.27 -31.90
CA LEU A 277 -7.19 -10.93 -31.73
C LEU A 277 -8.26 -10.14 -32.46
N GLU A 278 -9.19 -10.83 -33.11
CA GLU A 278 -10.42 -10.22 -33.59
C GLU A 278 -11.46 -10.30 -32.47
N VAL A 279 -12.00 -9.16 -32.01
CA VAL A 279 -12.97 -9.08 -30.91
C VAL A 279 -14.12 -8.18 -31.34
N PRO A 280 -15.16 -8.73 -32.05
CA PRO A 280 -16.26 -7.92 -32.61
C PRO A 280 -17.00 -7.11 -31.57
N ALA A 281 -17.25 -7.66 -30.37
CA ALA A 281 -17.94 -6.96 -29.28
C ALA A 281 -17.16 -5.74 -28.71
N LEU A 282 -15.86 -5.65 -28.98
CA LEU A 282 -15.03 -4.47 -28.68
C LEU A 282 -14.86 -3.53 -29.89
N GLY A 283 -15.48 -3.88 -31.03
CA GLY A 283 -15.50 -3.08 -32.24
C GLY A 283 -14.43 -3.40 -33.26
N SER A 284 -13.76 -4.57 -33.21
CA SER A 284 -12.95 -5.08 -34.32
C SER A 284 -13.79 -5.25 -35.57
N MET A 285 -13.25 -4.82 -36.71
CA MET A 285 -13.81 -5.19 -38.02
C MET A 285 -13.36 -6.62 -38.39
N PRO A 286 -14.11 -7.34 -39.25
CA PRO A 286 -13.66 -8.64 -39.72
C PRO A 286 -12.23 -8.59 -40.29
N GLY A 287 -11.35 -9.47 -39.81
CA GLY A 287 -9.93 -9.49 -40.17
C GLY A 287 -9.07 -8.38 -39.56
N GLU A 288 -9.59 -7.57 -38.62
CA GLU A 288 -8.86 -6.51 -37.94
C GLU A 288 -8.33 -6.98 -36.58
N PRO A 289 -7.01 -7.18 -36.41
CA PRO A 289 -6.43 -7.50 -35.12
C PRO A 289 -6.59 -6.34 -34.11
N SER A 290 -6.87 -6.64 -32.86
CA SER A 290 -7.00 -5.69 -31.77
C SER A 290 -5.80 -4.73 -31.65
N SER A 291 -4.58 -5.20 -31.93
CA SER A 291 -3.37 -4.37 -31.92
C SER A 291 -3.34 -3.25 -32.95
N VAL A 292 -4.15 -3.30 -34.00
CA VAL A 292 -4.28 -2.23 -35.01
C VAL A 292 -5.64 -1.53 -34.98
N SER A 293 -6.52 -1.94 -34.08
CA SER A 293 -7.86 -1.34 -33.92
C SER A 293 -7.82 -0.09 -33.03
N LYS A 294 -8.09 1.07 -33.61
CA LYS A 294 -8.18 2.32 -32.85
C LYS A 294 -9.29 2.29 -31.79
N LYS A 295 -10.40 1.58 -32.08
CA LYS A 295 -11.49 1.42 -31.13
C LYS A 295 -11.05 0.66 -29.87
N ILE A 296 -10.21 -0.36 -30.03
CA ILE A 296 -9.74 -1.20 -28.91
C ILE A 296 -8.60 -0.51 -28.17
N ILE A 297 -7.55 -0.04 -28.86
CA ILE A 297 -6.39 0.53 -28.16
C ILE A 297 -6.71 1.94 -27.62
N ASN A 298 -7.18 2.87 -28.44
CA ASN A 298 -7.56 4.19 -27.93
C ASN A 298 -8.88 4.14 -27.16
N GLY A 299 -9.96 3.64 -27.77
CA GLY A 299 -11.30 3.74 -27.19
C GLY A 299 -11.49 2.89 -25.92
N ILE A 300 -11.02 1.63 -25.89
CA ILE A 300 -11.17 0.77 -24.70
C ILE A 300 -9.99 0.94 -23.75
N LEU A 301 -8.77 0.70 -24.20
CA LEU A 301 -7.61 0.67 -23.29
C LEU A 301 -7.25 2.06 -22.75
N ARG A 302 -7.22 3.11 -23.62
CA ARG A 302 -6.85 4.47 -23.20
C ARG A 302 -8.03 5.22 -22.58
N ASP A 303 -9.13 5.36 -23.34
CA ASP A 303 -10.21 6.27 -22.95
C ASP A 303 -11.14 5.66 -21.89
N SER A 304 -11.55 4.38 -22.06
CA SER A 304 -12.51 3.74 -21.12
C SER A 304 -11.85 3.20 -19.87
N LEU A 305 -10.69 2.50 -19.99
CA LEU A 305 -9.97 1.90 -18.87
C LEU A 305 -8.92 2.83 -18.26
N GLY A 306 -8.55 3.93 -18.93
CA GLY A 306 -7.66 4.95 -18.41
C GLY A 306 -6.18 4.55 -18.37
N PHE A 307 -5.71 3.66 -19.24
CA PHE A 307 -4.32 3.26 -19.24
C PHE A 307 -3.40 4.34 -19.82
N GLU A 308 -2.52 4.90 -19.00
CA GLU A 308 -1.56 5.94 -19.39
C GLU A 308 -0.16 5.39 -19.70
N GLY A 309 0.15 4.16 -19.31
CA GLY A 309 1.45 3.51 -19.47
C GLY A 309 1.84 3.22 -20.92
N ILE A 310 2.99 2.56 -21.12
CA ILE A 310 3.51 2.18 -22.45
C ILE A 310 2.75 0.99 -23.02
N VAL A 311 2.21 1.11 -24.22
CA VAL A 311 1.58 0.02 -24.96
C VAL A 311 2.54 -0.52 -26.02
N PHE A 312 2.89 -1.78 -25.87
CA PHE A 312 3.64 -2.57 -26.85
C PHE A 312 2.68 -3.34 -27.75
N THR A 313 2.98 -3.50 -29.02
CA THR A 313 2.32 -4.56 -29.78
C THR A 313 2.89 -5.93 -29.38
N ASP A 314 2.13 -7.01 -29.49
CA ASP A 314 2.73 -8.34 -29.65
C ASP A 314 3.56 -8.39 -30.93
N GLY A 315 4.32 -9.46 -31.13
CA GLY A 315 5.24 -9.56 -32.25
C GLY A 315 4.57 -9.40 -33.63
N LEU A 316 4.88 -8.31 -34.32
CA LEU A 316 4.26 -8.01 -35.64
C LEU A 316 4.70 -8.99 -36.75
N ALA A 317 5.60 -9.93 -36.44
CA ALA A 317 5.96 -11.07 -37.28
C ALA A 317 4.91 -12.19 -37.28
N MET A 318 3.99 -12.21 -36.31
CA MET A 318 2.97 -13.25 -36.15
C MET A 318 1.93 -13.21 -37.27
N ALA A 319 1.42 -14.38 -37.69
CA ALA A 319 0.41 -14.46 -38.76
C ALA A 319 -0.89 -13.71 -38.40
N GLY A 320 -1.26 -13.67 -37.12
CA GLY A 320 -2.41 -12.88 -36.63
C GLY A 320 -2.26 -11.37 -36.88
N ALA A 321 -1.05 -10.85 -37.10
CA ALA A 321 -0.77 -9.45 -37.44
C ALA A 321 -0.69 -9.17 -38.95
N ALA A 322 -0.97 -10.14 -39.82
CA ALA A 322 -0.74 -10.06 -41.26
C ALA A 322 -1.71 -9.11 -42.00
N VAL A 323 -1.65 -7.82 -41.65
CA VAL A 323 -2.40 -6.77 -42.35
C VAL A 323 -1.45 -5.79 -43.06
N ARG A 324 -1.94 -5.21 -44.19
CA ARG A 324 -1.15 -4.21 -44.91
C ARG A 324 -0.88 -2.99 -44.03
N ASP A 325 0.38 -2.46 -44.12
CA ASP A 325 0.84 -1.29 -43.35
C ASP A 325 0.70 -1.48 -41.83
N VAL A 326 0.88 -2.71 -41.31
CA VAL A 326 0.63 -3.07 -39.90
C VAL A 326 1.35 -2.12 -38.94
N ALA A 327 2.61 -1.79 -39.17
CA ALA A 327 3.41 -0.90 -38.33
C ALA A 327 2.79 0.51 -38.25
N VAL A 328 2.34 1.04 -39.37
CA VAL A 328 1.66 2.36 -39.44
C VAL A 328 0.34 2.33 -38.68
N LYS A 329 -0.49 1.32 -38.96
CA LYS A 329 -1.81 1.13 -38.34
C LYS A 329 -1.69 0.95 -36.82
N ALA A 330 -0.71 0.20 -36.33
CA ALA A 330 -0.50 -0.04 -34.91
C ALA A 330 -0.15 1.28 -34.18
N LEU A 331 0.70 2.15 -34.72
CA LEU A 331 1.02 3.46 -34.13
C LEU A 331 -0.22 4.37 -34.13
N LEU A 332 -1.01 4.38 -35.21
CA LEU A 332 -2.25 5.15 -35.33
C LEU A 332 -3.36 4.62 -34.42
N ALA A 333 -3.36 3.33 -34.12
CA ALA A 333 -4.30 2.72 -33.17
C ALA A 333 -4.04 3.14 -31.72
N GLY A 334 -2.83 3.60 -31.38
CA GLY A 334 -2.51 4.06 -30.03
C GLY A 334 -1.37 3.32 -29.34
N ASN A 335 -0.77 2.29 -29.96
CA ASN A 335 0.44 1.66 -29.42
C ASN A 335 1.62 2.64 -29.42
N ASP A 336 2.50 2.49 -28.44
CA ASP A 336 3.69 3.32 -28.30
C ASP A 336 4.95 2.64 -28.90
N ILE A 337 5.04 1.32 -28.77
CA ILE A 337 6.19 0.52 -29.25
C ILE A 337 5.71 -0.59 -30.20
N LEU A 338 6.34 -0.66 -31.36
CA LEU A 338 6.20 -1.75 -32.33
C LEU A 338 7.22 -2.83 -32.01
N LEU A 339 6.74 -4.02 -31.59
CA LEU A 339 7.60 -5.18 -31.35
C LEU A 339 7.77 -5.98 -32.63
N ASP A 340 9.02 -6.13 -33.04
CA ASP A 340 9.48 -6.94 -34.19
C ASP A 340 8.70 -6.70 -35.50
N PRO A 341 8.67 -5.49 -36.03
CA PRO A 341 8.03 -5.22 -37.32
C PRO A 341 8.83 -5.85 -38.47
N VAL A 342 8.48 -7.07 -38.84
CA VAL A 342 9.23 -7.90 -39.84
C VAL A 342 8.48 -7.94 -41.17
N PRO A 343 9.17 -7.90 -42.33
CA PRO A 343 10.60 -7.59 -42.47
C PRO A 343 10.90 -6.11 -42.16
N LEU A 344 11.85 -5.86 -41.24
CA LEU A 344 12.15 -4.48 -40.78
C LEU A 344 12.41 -3.50 -41.92
N PRO A 345 13.18 -3.86 -42.99
CA PRO A 345 13.40 -2.95 -44.12
C PRO A 345 12.10 -2.47 -44.79
N ALA A 346 11.15 -3.37 -44.98
CA ALA A 346 9.86 -3.07 -45.63
C ALA A 346 8.96 -2.23 -44.69
N GLN A 347 8.89 -2.59 -43.41
CA GLN A 347 8.09 -1.84 -42.42
C GLN A 347 8.67 -0.43 -42.20
N TRP A 348 10.02 -0.30 -42.12
CA TRP A 348 10.68 0.99 -42.02
C TRP A 348 10.38 1.89 -43.24
N LYS A 349 10.44 1.32 -44.46
CA LYS A 349 10.09 2.05 -45.69
C LYS A 349 8.62 2.50 -45.66
N SER A 350 7.69 1.66 -45.21
CA SER A 350 6.27 2.00 -45.04
C SER A 350 6.06 3.14 -44.03
N LEU A 351 6.72 3.10 -42.87
CA LEU A 351 6.68 4.14 -41.85
C LEU A 351 7.20 5.50 -42.38
N LEU A 352 8.35 5.48 -43.09
CA LEU A 352 8.89 6.68 -43.69
C LEU A 352 7.99 7.25 -44.77
N ALA A 353 7.37 6.40 -45.60
CA ALA A 353 6.40 6.83 -46.62
C ALA A 353 5.16 7.44 -45.96
N ALA A 354 4.60 6.79 -44.94
CA ALA A 354 3.44 7.29 -44.22
C ALA A 354 3.71 8.62 -43.50
N ARG A 355 4.93 8.82 -42.99
CA ARG A 355 5.35 10.12 -42.46
C ARG A 355 5.44 11.19 -43.54
N LYS A 356 6.04 10.87 -44.70
CA LYS A 356 6.22 11.80 -45.81
C LYS A 356 4.88 12.25 -46.40
N ASP A 357 3.92 11.34 -46.54
CA ASP A 357 2.59 11.63 -47.11
C ASP A 357 1.56 12.13 -46.10
N GLY A 358 1.96 12.30 -44.83
CA GLY A 358 1.15 12.85 -43.74
C GLY A 358 0.18 11.86 -43.07
N ARG A 359 0.10 10.60 -43.53
CA ARG A 359 -0.72 9.57 -42.85
C ARG A 359 -0.24 9.30 -41.42
N LEU A 360 1.06 9.39 -41.14
CA LEU A 360 1.67 9.31 -39.83
C LEU A 360 2.30 10.67 -39.50
N PRO A 361 1.59 11.60 -38.83
CA PRO A 361 2.10 12.94 -38.53
C PRO A 361 3.35 12.93 -37.68
N GLN A 362 4.31 13.83 -37.97
CA GLN A 362 5.53 13.97 -37.17
C GLN A 362 5.20 14.33 -35.69
N SER A 363 4.16 15.12 -35.46
CA SER A 363 3.71 15.49 -34.12
C SER A 363 3.31 14.27 -33.27
N LEU A 364 2.66 13.27 -33.87
CA LEU A 364 2.33 12.02 -33.19
C LEU A 364 3.58 11.19 -32.87
N ILE A 365 4.55 11.15 -33.80
CA ILE A 365 5.84 10.49 -33.56
C ILE A 365 6.57 11.19 -32.40
N ASP A 366 6.61 12.52 -32.40
CA ASP A 366 7.28 13.30 -31.36
C ASP A 366 6.60 13.13 -29.98
N GLU A 367 5.27 13.13 -29.95
CA GLU A 367 4.49 12.85 -28.71
C GLU A 367 4.83 11.48 -28.13
N LYS A 368 4.74 10.43 -28.96
CA LYS A 368 5.06 9.06 -28.53
C LYS A 368 6.54 8.90 -28.13
N CYS A 369 7.45 9.50 -28.89
CA CYS A 369 8.87 9.49 -28.55
C CYS A 369 9.12 10.16 -27.18
N ARG A 370 8.53 11.31 -26.91
CA ARG A 370 8.60 11.98 -25.60
C ARG A 370 8.09 11.08 -24.48
N LYS A 371 6.97 10.40 -24.71
CA LYS A 371 6.42 9.45 -23.73
C LYS A 371 7.39 8.30 -23.46
N VAL A 372 7.95 7.68 -24.50
CA VAL A 372 8.93 6.60 -24.37
C VAL A 372 10.18 7.08 -23.63
N LEU A 373 10.70 8.28 -23.95
CA LEU A 373 11.86 8.86 -23.27
C LEU A 373 11.59 9.15 -21.79
N ARG A 374 10.38 9.61 -21.41
CA ARG A 374 10.01 9.76 -19.99
C ARG A 374 10.13 8.44 -19.23
N TYR A 375 9.58 7.36 -19.78
CA TYR A 375 9.69 6.04 -19.16
C TYR A 375 11.15 5.51 -19.14
N LYS A 376 11.97 5.82 -20.17
CA LYS A 376 13.41 5.53 -20.14
C LYS A 376 14.11 6.27 -19.01
N TYR A 377 13.81 7.55 -18.83
CA TYR A 377 14.36 8.33 -17.73
C TYR A 377 13.93 7.77 -16.37
N MET A 378 12.64 7.47 -16.19
CA MET A 378 12.12 6.91 -14.94
C MET A 378 12.80 5.59 -14.59
N LEU A 379 12.90 4.65 -15.53
CA LEU A 379 13.55 3.36 -15.30
C LEU A 379 15.03 3.51 -14.95
N MET A 380 15.77 4.44 -15.61
CA MET A 380 17.17 4.70 -15.29
C MET A 380 17.41 5.16 -13.83
N GLN A 381 16.42 5.73 -13.16
CA GLN A 381 16.54 6.11 -11.75
C GLN A 381 16.55 4.90 -10.80
N TYR A 382 15.97 3.77 -11.21
CA TYR A 382 15.83 2.54 -10.41
C TYR A 382 16.74 1.41 -10.90
N ASN A 383 16.99 1.36 -12.21
CA ASN A 383 17.83 0.37 -12.87
C ASN A 383 18.74 1.09 -13.88
N PRO A 384 19.77 1.83 -13.41
CA PRO A 384 20.67 2.51 -14.30
C PRO A 384 21.43 1.51 -15.19
N PRO A 385 21.56 1.78 -16.49
CA PRO A 385 22.37 0.96 -17.37
C PRO A 385 23.78 0.82 -16.84
N HIS A 386 24.29 -0.40 -16.75
CA HIS A 386 25.64 -0.69 -16.28
C HIS A 386 26.31 -1.74 -17.15
N GLU A 387 27.62 -1.84 -17.10
CA GLU A 387 28.37 -2.90 -17.72
C GLU A 387 28.26 -4.18 -16.86
N ILE A 388 27.84 -5.27 -17.50
CA ILE A 388 27.62 -6.55 -16.83
C ILE A 388 28.97 -7.26 -16.72
N GLU A 389 29.41 -7.49 -15.48
CA GLU A 389 30.58 -8.30 -15.21
C GLU A 389 30.25 -9.79 -15.47
N THR A 390 31.01 -10.43 -16.36
CA THR A 390 30.73 -11.82 -16.76
C THR A 390 31.37 -12.85 -15.84
N GLU A 391 32.41 -12.50 -15.06
CA GLU A 391 33.00 -13.36 -14.06
C GLU A 391 32.03 -13.50 -12.88
N GLY A 392 31.80 -14.75 -12.46
CA GLY A 392 30.85 -15.04 -11.35
C GLY A 392 29.37 -14.73 -11.64
N LEU A 393 29.02 -14.35 -12.88
CA LEU A 393 27.66 -13.94 -13.25
C LEU A 393 26.62 -15.03 -12.96
N GLU A 394 26.92 -16.30 -13.29
CA GLU A 394 26.02 -17.42 -13.05
C GLU A 394 25.67 -17.55 -11.55
N ASN A 395 26.65 -17.36 -10.65
CA ASN A 395 26.43 -17.42 -9.20
C ASN A 395 25.65 -16.22 -8.68
N ARG A 396 25.83 -15.04 -9.27
CA ARG A 396 25.04 -13.85 -8.90
C ARG A 396 23.58 -14.00 -9.32
N VAL A 397 23.33 -14.50 -10.52
CA VAL A 397 21.97 -14.75 -11.01
C VAL A 397 21.35 -15.93 -10.30
N ASN A 398 22.04 -17.07 -10.16
CA ASN A 398 21.63 -18.26 -9.42
C ASN A 398 21.98 -18.15 -7.92
N SER A 399 21.55 -17.08 -7.25
CA SER A 399 21.87 -16.84 -5.85
C SER A 399 21.29 -17.91 -4.90
N PRO A 400 21.81 -18.05 -3.67
CA PRO A 400 21.19 -18.92 -2.67
C PRO A 400 19.72 -18.57 -2.41
N GLU A 401 19.39 -17.27 -2.42
CA GLU A 401 18.05 -16.72 -2.22
C GLU A 401 17.12 -17.17 -3.34
N SER A 402 17.56 -17.07 -4.60
CA SER A 402 16.83 -17.55 -5.77
C SER A 402 16.52 -19.04 -5.66
N ARG A 403 17.53 -19.86 -5.34
CA ARG A 403 17.36 -21.32 -5.18
C ARG A 403 16.37 -21.66 -4.06
N ASN A 404 16.46 -20.97 -2.93
CA ASN A 404 15.58 -21.19 -1.80
C ASN A 404 14.13 -20.81 -2.14
N LEU A 405 13.93 -19.69 -2.84
CA LEU A 405 12.59 -19.28 -3.30
C LEU A 405 12.00 -20.29 -4.26
N ILE A 406 12.78 -20.75 -5.25
CA ILE A 406 12.36 -21.79 -6.21
C ILE A 406 11.95 -23.07 -5.47
N GLN A 407 12.73 -23.49 -4.48
CA GLN A 407 12.42 -24.69 -3.68
C GLN A 407 11.12 -24.51 -2.90
N THR A 408 10.93 -23.34 -2.26
CA THR A 408 9.70 -23.00 -1.53
C THR A 408 8.48 -23.02 -2.45
N LEU A 409 8.56 -22.33 -3.59
CA LEU A 409 7.48 -22.30 -4.58
C LEU A 409 7.15 -23.69 -5.11
N THR A 410 8.16 -24.50 -5.36
CA THR A 410 8.01 -25.89 -5.85
C THR A 410 7.35 -26.76 -4.78
N ASP A 411 7.77 -26.68 -3.54
CA ASP A 411 7.23 -27.50 -2.45
C ASP A 411 5.76 -27.15 -2.17
N LEU A 412 5.44 -25.87 -2.11
CA LEU A 412 4.05 -25.39 -1.93
C LEU A 412 3.13 -25.77 -3.10
N SER A 413 3.61 -25.62 -4.33
CA SER A 413 2.83 -26.00 -5.52
C SER A 413 2.56 -27.51 -5.63
N ASN A 414 3.38 -28.33 -4.96
CA ASN A 414 3.20 -29.78 -4.83
C ASN A 414 2.39 -30.16 -3.57
N GLY A 415 1.75 -29.18 -2.90
CA GLY A 415 0.94 -29.44 -1.71
C GLY A 415 1.74 -29.74 -0.44
N LYS A 416 3.06 -29.56 -0.48
CA LYS A 416 3.89 -29.61 0.73
C LYS A 416 3.71 -28.29 1.46
N VAL A 417 2.67 -28.19 2.26
CA VAL A 417 2.52 -27.05 3.17
C VAL A 417 3.77 -27.02 4.08
N PRO A 418 4.54 -25.92 4.15
CA PRO A 418 5.52 -25.76 5.20
C PRO A 418 4.77 -26.01 6.49
N ALA A 419 5.36 -26.72 7.43
CA ALA A 419 4.87 -26.71 8.79
C ALA A 419 4.91 -25.22 9.19
N MET A 420 3.80 -24.49 8.97
CA MET A 420 3.55 -23.24 9.64
C MET A 420 3.75 -23.57 11.11
N GLU A 421 4.45 -22.72 11.85
CA GLU A 421 4.48 -22.88 13.29
C GLU A 421 3.02 -22.97 13.70
N GLU A 422 2.55 -24.20 13.96
CA GLU A 422 1.21 -24.45 14.44
C GLU A 422 1.02 -23.49 15.63
N TYR A 423 -0.07 -22.76 15.63
CA TYR A 423 -0.61 -22.18 16.84
C TYR A 423 -0.57 -23.30 17.88
N ASP A 424 0.39 -23.21 18.80
CA ASP A 424 0.52 -24.19 19.86
C ASP A 424 -0.66 -23.95 20.82
N PRO A 425 -1.64 -24.85 20.89
CA PRO A 425 -2.71 -24.72 21.88
C PRO A 425 -2.18 -24.79 23.31
N THR A 426 -0.89 -25.15 23.52
CA THR A 426 -0.23 -25.08 24.83
C THR A 426 0.35 -23.69 25.14
N ASP A 427 0.41 -22.75 24.20
CA ASP A 427 0.66 -21.33 24.45
C ASP A 427 -0.64 -20.64 24.95
N GLN A 428 -1.51 -21.40 25.61
CA GLN A 428 -2.77 -20.92 26.16
C GLN A 428 -2.50 -19.75 27.10
N PRO A 429 -3.23 -18.62 26.98
CA PRO A 429 -3.33 -17.68 28.08
C PRO A 429 -3.88 -18.42 29.30
N VAL A 430 -3.55 -17.96 30.49
CA VAL A 430 -4.26 -18.41 31.70
C VAL A 430 -5.76 -18.29 31.39
N ALA A 431 -6.48 -19.42 31.43
CA ALA A 431 -7.90 -19.44 31.10
C ALA A 431 -8.62 -18.42 32.00
N SER A 432 -9.39 -17.54 31.40
CA SER A 432 -10.22 -16.61 32.16
C SER A 432 -11.46 -17.34 32.71
N ASP A 433 -12.16 -16.68 33.62
CA ASP A 433 -13.47 -17.19 34.12
C ASP A 433 -14.58 -17.09 33.04
N LEU A 434 -14.26 -16.55 31.84
CA LEU A 434 -15.18 -16.39 30.71
C LEU A 434 -14.66 -17.08 29.41
N PRO A 435 -14.85 -18.42 29.33
CA PRO A 435 -14.28 -19.22 28.22
C PRO A 435 -14.78 -18.81 26.82
N GLU A 436 -15.93 -18.16 26.70
CA GLU A 436 -16.45 -17.65 25.42
C GLU A 436 -15.63 -16.47 24.92
N ILE A 437 -15.13 -15.58 25.80
CA ILE A 437 -14.22 -14.49 25.44
C ILE A 437 -12.88 -15.08 25.02
N ASP A 438 -12.35 -16.04 25.80
CA ASP A 438 -11.10 -16.71 25.49
C ASP A 438 -11.13 -17.34 24.09
N ARG A 439 -12.19 -18.09 23.77
CA ARG A 439 -12.39 -18.70 22.44
C ARG A 439 -12.51 -17.66 21.34
N LEU A 440 -13.24 -16.56 21.57
CA LEU A 440 -13.40 -15.49 20.61
C LEU A 440 -12.06 -14.81 20.30
N ILE A 441 -11.28 -14.47 21.33
CA ILE A 441 -10.00 -13.81 21.18
C ILE A 441 -8.96 -14.75 20.56
N GLN A 442 -8.88 -16.01 21.01
CA GLN A 442 -8.00 -17.01 20.41
C GLN A 442 -8.29 -17.21 18.92
N LYS A 443 -9.58 -17.33 18.54
CA LYS A 443 -9.99 -17.41 17.14
C LYS A 443 -9.59 -16.13 16.37
N THR A 444 -9.69 -14.96 17.00
CA THR A 444 -9.30 -13.69 16.38
C THR A 444 -7.80 -13.62 16.16
N ILE A 445 -6.98 -14.03 17.12
CA ILE A 445 -5.53 -14.09 17.00
C ILE A 445 -5.12 -15.12 15.93
N ALA A 446 -5.69 -16.31 15.96
CA ALA A 446 -5.45 -17.35 14.97
C ALA A 446 -5.87 -16.92 13.55
N GLY A 447 -6.96 -16.15 13.44
CA GLY A 447 -7.42 -15.53 12.18
C GLY A 447 -6.72 -14.22 11.86
N HIS A 448 -5.60 -13.89 12.49
CA HIS A 448 -4.79 -12.69 12.27
C HIS A 448 -5.56 -11.36 12.44
N GLY A 449 -6.61 -11.34 13.25
CA GLY A 449 -7.34 -10.11 13.56
C GLY A 449 -6.53 -9.10 14.38
N THR A 450 -5.66 -9.59 15.26
CA THR A 450 -4.64 -8.86 16.02
C THR A 450 -3.61 -9.86 16.58
N PRO A 451 -2.33 -9.45 16.76
CA PRO A 451 -1.34 -10.34 17.40
C PRO A 451 -1.61 -10.61 18.88
N GLY A 452 -2.18 -9.62 19.57
CA GLY A 452 -2.56 -9.68 20.95
C GLY A 452 -3.47 -8.52 21.34
N CYS A 453 -3.99 -8.56 22.57
CA CYS A 453 -4.84 -7.50 23.10
C CYS A 453 -4.87 -7.53 24.63
N GLU A 454 -5.22 -6.37 25.22
CA GLU A 454 -5.59 -6.22 26.63
C GLU A 454 -7.06 -5.87 26.73
N ILE A 455 -7.75 -6.46 27.70
CA ILE A 455 -9.17 -6.22 27.97
C ILE A 455 -9.34 -5.90 29.45
N LEU A 456 -10.06 -4.80 29.75
CA LEU A 456 -10.47 -4.45 31.10
C LEU A 456 -11.97 -4.11 31.11
N PHE A 457 -12.67 -4.64 32.09
CA PHE A 457 -14.06 -4.29 32.36
C PHE A 457 -14.26 -4.00 33.85
N ALA A 458 -14.81 -2.84 34.13
CA ALA A 458 -15.14 -2.45 35.49
C ALA A 458 -16.67 -2.22 35.63
N LYS A 459 -17.21 -2.57 36.79
CA LYS A 459 -18.59 -2.39 37.16
C LYS A 459 -18.67 -1.67 38.53
N ASP A 460 -19.42 -0.59 38.61
CA ASP A 460 -19.57 0.23 39.84
C ASP A 460 -18.23 0.57 40.50
N GLY A 461 -17.24 0.90 39.65
CA GLY A 461 -15.91 1.32 40.05
C GLY A 461 -14.96 0.19 40.47
N LYS A 462 -15.34 -1.05 40.34
CA LYS A 462 -14.48 -2.20 40.61
C LYS A 462 -14.13 -2.91 39.29
N ILE A 463 -12.86 -3.21 39.09
CA ILE A 463 -12.45 -4.06 37.98
C ILE A 463 -12.95 -5.47 38.25
N VAL A 464 -13.83 -5.97 37.37
CA VAL A 464 -14.45 -7.32 37.50
C VAL A 464 -13.89 -8.28 36.46
N PHE A 465 -13.21 -7.79 35.43
CA PHE A 465 -12.50 -8.59 34.43
C PHE A 465 -11.29 -7.84 33.92
N GLN A 466 -10.13 -8.49 33.92
CA GLN A 466 -8.92 -8.00 33.24
C GLN A 466 -8.13 -9.20 32.71
N GLN A 467 -7.79 -9.18 31.43
CA GLN A 467 -7.10 -10.28 30.78
C GLN A 467 -6.24 -9.84 29.62
N ASN A 468 -5.07 -10.49 29.50
CA ASN A 468 -4.09 -10.27 28.45
C ASN A 468 -4.05 -11.48 27.52
N TYR A 469 -4.00 -11.23 26.20
CA TYR A 469 -4.01 -12.28 25.21
C TYR A 469 -2.91 -12.07 24.16
N GLY A 470 -2.32 -13.17 23.73
CA GLY A 470 -1.38 -13.20 22.61
C GLY A 470 -0.04 -12.52 22.88
N ARG A 471 0.53 -11.95 21.84
CA ARG A 471 1.88 -11.38 21.84
C ARG A 471 1.88 -9.97 21.22
N LEU A 472 2.98 -9.24 21.38
CA LEU A 472 3.13 -7.88 20.83
C LEU A 472 3.13 -7.86 19.31
N ALA A 473 3.64 -8.91 18.66
CA ALA A 473 3.60 -9.14 17.23
C ALA A 473 3.41 -10.64 16.96
N TYR A 474 3.05 -10.99 15.72
CA TYR A 474 2.90 -12.39 15.34
C TYR A 474 4.22 -13.15 15.42
N GLY A 475 4.18 -14.43 15.83
CA GLY A 475 5.32 -15.33 15.97
C GLY A 475 5.78 -15.51 17.43
N ARG A 476 6.18 -16.75 17.78
CA ARG A 476 6.50 -17.21 19.15
C ARG A 476 7.65 -16.47 19.84
N LYS A 477 8.56 -15.86 19.07
CA LYS A 477 9.73 -15.13 19.60
C LYS A 477 9.36 -13.75 20.17
N ASN A 478 8.19 -13.22 19.83
CA ASN A 478 7.76 -11.94 20.33
C ASN A 478 7.28 -12.02 21.78
N PRO A 479 7.50 -10.98 22.59
CA PRO A 479 7.03 -10.93 23.97
C PRO A 479 5.53 -11.15 24.08
N LYS A 480 5.07 -11.78 25.15
CA LYS A 480 3.64 -11.87 25.48
C LYS A 480 3.12 -10.51 25.90
N VAL A 481 1.84 -10.25 25.60
CA VAL A 481 1.13 -9.10 26.16
C VAL A 481 1.06 -9.23 27.68
N ASN A 482 1.28 -8.16 28.40
CA ASN A 482 1.22 -8.07 29.84
C ASN A 482 0.61 -6.72 30.28
N ASP A 483 0.34 -6.54 31.55
CA ASP A 483 -0.36 -5.35 32.11
C ASP A 483 0.41 -4.03 31.94
N GLU A 484 1.67 -4.08 31.53
CA GLU A 484 2.52 -2.92 31.25
C GLU A 484 2.78 -2.71 29.74
N THR A 485 2.11 -3.49 28.89
CA THR A 485 2.26 -3.34 27.44
C THR A 485 1.73 -1.98 26.98
N LEU A 486 2.57 -1.23 26.29
CA LEU A 486 2.19 0.05 25.73
C LEU A 486 1.62 -0.11 24.32
N TYR A 487 0.44 0.44 24.09
CA TYR A 487 -0.20 0.53 22.78
C TYR A 487 -0.24 1.96 22.27
N ASP A 488 -0.04 2.15 20.95
CA ASP A 488 -0.41 3.40 20.28
C ASP A 488 -1.93 3.55 20.30
N LEU A 489 -2.42 4.54 21.01
CA LEU A 489 -3.85 4.74 21.25
C LEU A 489 -4.55 5.44 20.09
N ALA A 490 -3.81 5.90 19.10
CA ALA A 490 -4.31 6.60 17.92
C ALA A 490 -5.34 7.69 18.32
N SER A 491 -6.54 7.67 17.73
CA SER A 491 -7.57 8.69 18.02
C SER A 491 -8.14 8.68 19.43
N MET A 492 -7.85 7.68 20.27
CA MET A 492 -8.19 7.80 21.70
C MET A 492 -7.46 8.98 22.37
N THR A 493 -6.33 9.43 21.80
CA THR A 493 -5.63 10.68 22.19
C THR A 493 -6.59 11.86 22.32
N LYS A 494 -7.56 11.97 21.40
CA LYS A 494 -8.57 13.03 21.42
C LYS A 494 -9.36 13.09 22.72
N ALA A 495 -9.75 11.91 23.20
CA ALA A 495 -10.61 11.74 24.37
C ALA A 495 -9.85 11.67 25.70
N LEU A 496 -8.59 11.16 25.67
CA LEU A 496 -7.79 10.92 26.87
C LEU A 496 -6.77 12.02 27.17
N ALA A 497 -6.40 12.83 26.18
CA ALA A 497 -5.44 13.93 26.32
C ALA A 497 -6.08 15.28 25.98
N THR A 498 -6.50 15.47 24.73
CA THR A 498 -6.91 16.80 24.23
C THR A 498 -8.19 17.30 24.89
N THR A 499 -9.21 16.45 24.99
CA THR A 499 -10.51 16.84 25.59
C THR A 499 -10.40 17.15 27.07
N PRO A 500 -9.76 16.33 27.93
CA PRO A 500 -9.50 16.70 29.33
C PRO A 500 -8.65 17.94 29.48
N ALA A 501 -7.65 18.16 28.62
CA ALA A 501 -6.86 19.41 28.60
C ALA A 501 -7.76 20.63 28.34
N VAL A 502 -8.66 20.55 27.32
CA VAL A 502 -9.61 21.66 27.05
C VAL A 502 -10.58 21.88 28.22
N MET A 503 -11.03 20.83 28.91
CA MET A 503 -11.83 20.98 30.14
C MET A 503 -11.07 21.75 31.18
N LEU A 504 -9.79 21.47 31.42
CA LEU A 504 -8.95 22.23 32.35
C LEU A 504 -8.72 23.68 31.91
N LEU A 505 -8.61 23.94 30.57
CA LEU A 505 -8.56 25.33 30.07
C LEU A 505 -9.82 26.11 30.41
N ILE A 506 -10.99 25.47 30.36
CA ILE A 506 -12.26 26.08 30.72
C ILE A 506 -12.30 26.35 32.21
N ASP A 507 -11.91 25.40 33.04
CA ASP A 507 -11.97 25.51 34.49
C ASP A 507 -10.98 26.51 35.05
N ASN A 508 -9.77 26.62 34.51
CA ASN A 508 -8.66 27.29 35.18
C ASN A 508 -8.04 28.45 34.36
N TYR A 509 -8.31 28.53 33.05
CA TYR A 509 -7.64 29.53 32.19
C TYR A 509 -8.60 30.46 31.45
N GLY A 510 -9.90 30.46 31.82
CA GLY A 510 -10.92 31.38 31.29
C GLY A 510 -11.27 31.19 29.82
N VAL A 511 -10.94 30.00 29.22
CA VAL A 511 -11.36 29.62 27.86
C VAL A 511 -12.84 29.26 27.87
N ARG A 512 -13.58 29.65 26.81
CA ARG A 512 -14.98 29.31 26.64
C ARG A 512 -15.18 28.44 25.39
N LEU A 513 -16.16 27.56 25.42
CA LEU A 513 -16.52 26.74 24.26
C LEU A 513 -16.86 27.58 23.02
N ASP A 514 -17.44 28.77 23.22
CA ASP A 514 -17.85 29.65 22.11
C ASP A 514 -16.80 30.69 21.74
N ASP A 515 -15.61 30.63 22.35
CA ASP A 515 -14.47 31.42 21.90
C ASP A 515 -14.08 31.06 20.48
N LYS A 516 -13.81 32.09 19.66
CA LYS A 516 -13.29 31.92 18.32
C LYS A 516 -11.84 31.44 18.38
N VAL A 517 -11.56 30.37 17.65
CA VAL A 517 -10.23 29.73 17.61
C VAL A 517 -9.14 30.71 17.16
N MET A 518 -9.46 31.67 16.28
CA MET A 518 -8.53 32.71 15.82
C MET A 518 -8.00 33.60 16.94
N LYS A 519 -8.63 33.62 18.12
CA LYS A 519 -8.13 34.33 19.33
C LYS A 519 -6.80 33.73 19.78
N TYR A 520 -6.66 32.41 19.65
CA TYR A 520 -5.52 31.60 20.11
C TYR A 520 -4.60 31.18 18.97
N VAL A 521 -5.16 30.99 17.75
CA VAL A 521 -4.45 30.56 16.55
C VAL A 521 -4.46 31.66 15.50
N PRO A 522 -3.45 32.56 15.49
CA PRO A 522 -3.42 33.75 14.62
C PRO A 522 -3.47 33.41 13.12
N ALA A 523 -2.99 32.24 12.72
CA ALA A 523 -3.02 31.77 11.32
C ALA A 523 -4.45 31.74 10.72
N LEU A 524 -5.49 31.72 11.56
CA LEU A 524 -6.89 31.74 11.10
C LEU A 524 -7.45 33.15 10.87
N ARG A 525 -6.72 34.21 11.29
CA ARG A 525 -7.16 35.59 11.11
C ARG A 525 -7.22 35.94 9.63
N GLY A 526 -8.30 36.57 9.21
CA GLY A 526 -8.49 37.00 7.81
C GLY A 526 -8.90 35.84 6.86
N THR A 527 -8.95 34.60 7.34
CA THR A 527 -9.39 33.44 6.53
C THR A 527 -10.89 33.19 6.69
N HIS A 528 -11.43 32.29 5.86
CA HIS A 528 -12.82 31.83 5.99
C HIS A 528 -13.09 31.06 7.29
N LEU A 529 -12.04 30.54 7.96
CA LEU A 529 -12.11 29.84 9.26
C LEU A 529 -12.12 30.78 10.47
N LYS A 530 -12.04 32.09 10.30
CA LYS A 530 -11.96 33.08 11.38
C LYS A 530 -13.07 33.01 12.45
N ASN A 531 -14.22 32.44 12.08
CA ASN A 531 -15.37 32.36 12.97
C ASN A 531 -15.58 31.00 13.63
N ILE A 532 -14.76 29.97 13.32
CA ILE A 532 -14.91 28.67 13.98
C ILE A 532 -14.65 28.77 15.47
N THR A 533 -15.39 28.01 16.26
CA THR A 533 -15.33 28.00 17.71
C THR A 533 -14.71 26.71 18.24
N ILE A 534 -14.24 26.72 19.50
CA ILE A 534 -13.75 25.51 20.20
C ILE A 534 -14.83 24.43 20.25
N ARG A 535 -16.09 24.82 20.48
CA ARG A 535 -17.26 23.92 20.44
C ARG A 535 -17.36 23.18 19.10
N GLN A 536 -17.22 23.90 17.98
CA GLN A 536 -17.29 23.31 16.64
C GLN A 536 -16.11 22.36 16.35
N LEU A 537 -14.90 22.66 16.88
CA LEU A 537 -13.77 21.72 16.79
C LEU A 537 -14.08 20.42 17.50
N LEU A 538 -14.56 20.48 18.76
CA LEU A 538 -14.87 19.32 19.60
C LEU A 538 -16.03 18.46 19.03
N PHE A 539 -17.00 19.08 18.36
CA PHE A 539 -18.10 18.38 17.70
C PHE A 539 -17.79 17.91 16.28
N HIS A 540 -16.61 18.24 15.72
CA HIS A 540 -16.29 18.04 14.29
C HIS A 540 -17.28 18.73 13.33
N GLU A 541 -17.76 19.91 13.68
CA GLU A 541 -18.75 20.72 12.91
C GLU A 541 -18.10 21.85 12.09
N THR A 542 -16.79 21.79 11.83
CA THR A 542 -16.06 22.81 11.07
C THR A 542 -16.15 22.63 9.56
N GLY A 543 -16.48 21.42 9.07
CA GLY A 543 -16.46 21.09 7.67
C GLY A 543 -15.05 20.90 7.07
N LEU A 544 -13.99 20.93 7.89
CA LEU A 544 -12.62 20.63 7.47
C LEU A 544 -12.52 19.19 6.95
N PRO A 545 -11.63 18.91 5.98
CA PRO A 545 -11.36 17.54 5.49
C PRO A 545 -11.05 16.59 6.65
N ALA A 546 -11.35 15.31 6.48
CA ALA A 546 -11.11 14.28 7.50
C ALA A 546 -9.64 14.26 7.94
N PHE A 547 -8.72 14.35 6.98
CA PHE A 547 -7.28 14.49 7.21
C PHE A 547 -6.62 15.26 6.06
N TYR A 548 -5.34 15.63 6.24
CA TYR A 548 -4.50 16.21 5.20
C TYR A 548 -3.12 15.54 5.23
N PRO A 549 -2.56 15.09 4.08
CA PRO A 549 -1.30 14.34 4.05
C PRO A 549 -0.08 15.26 4.20
N PHE A 550 0.11 15.85 5.36
CA PHE A 550 1.23 16.77 5.65
C PHE A 550 2.60 16.15 5.38
N TYR A 551 2.75 14.84 5.62
CA TYR A 551 4.01 14.13 5.38
C TYR A 551 4.47 14.18 3.92
N LYS A 552 3.54 14.39 2.95
CA LYS A 552 3.89 14.58 1.54
C LYS A 552 4.46 15.99 1.24
N GLN A 553 4.34 16.92 2.18
CA GLN A 553 4.89 18.28 2.05
C GLN A 553 6.25 18.44 2.73
N THR A 554 6.77 17.37 3.33
CA THR A 554 8.03 17.44 4.08
C THR A 554 9.26 17.59 3.18
N GLY A 555 9.27 17.00 1.98
CA GLY A 555 10.30 17.19 0.96
C GLY A 555 11.73 17.28 1.50
N SER A 556 12.39 18.40 1.19
CA SER A 556 13.78 18.70 1.61
C SER A 556 13.94 19.11 3.09
N ILE A 557 12.85 19.16 3.87
CA ILE A 557 12.89 19.55 5.30
C ILE A 557 12.99 18.35 6.25
N LEU A 558 13.20 17.14 5.72
CA LEU A 558 13.53 15.97 6.50
C LEU A 558 15.03 15.73 6.51
N THR A 559 15.56 15.31 7.64
CA THR A 559 16.96 14.88 7.80
C THR A 559 17.02 13.49 8.43
N LYS A 560 18.14 12.80 8.19
CA LYS A 560 18.39 11.48 8.79
C LYS A 560 18.96 11.57 10.21
N GLU A 561 19.47 12.75 10.57
CA GLU A 561 20.11 13.01 11.86
C GLU A 561 19.59 14.36 12.41
N SER A 562 19.62 14.53 13.73
CA SER A 562 19.28 15.78 14.38
C SER A 562 20.32 16.85 14.08
N ASP A 563 19.86 18.06 13.78
CA ASP A 563 20.71 19.25 13.68
C ASP A 563 20.03 20.48 14.34
N ARG A 564 20.64 21.66 14.23
CA ARG A 564 20.13 22.89 14.87
C ARG A 564 18.71 23.28 14.40
N ASN A 565 18.31 22.89 13.21
CA ASN A 565 17.04 23.24 12.60
C ASN A 565 16.03 22.08 12.61
N HIS A 566 16.49 20.84 12.80
CA HIS A 566 15.68 19.62 12.74
C HIS A 566 15.80 18.88 14.08
N THR A 567 15.06 19.36 15.07
CA THR A 567 15.11 18.87 16.46
C THR A 567 13.93 17.97 16.83
N MET A 568 12.85 17.95 16.03
CA MET A 568 11.71 17.08 16.29
C MET A 568 11.93 15.71 15.61
N ARG A 569 11.91 14.66 16.38
CA ARG A 569 12.10 13.29 15.90
C ARG A 569 10.79 12.68 15.43
N ILE A 570 10.80 12.05 14.26
CA ILE A 570 9.65 11.36 13.66
C ILE A 570 9.75 9.84 13.92
N CYS A 571 10.95 9.31 13.80
CA CYS A 571 11.27 7.88 14.00
C CYS A 571 12.78 7.69 14.19
N ASP A 572 13.27 6.43 14.15
CA ASP A 572 14.66 6.14 14.50
C ASP A 572 15.69 6.95 13.69
N ASN A 573 15.44 7.15 12.40
CA ASN A 573 16.38 7.83 11.49
C ASN A 573 15.70 8.95 10.69
N MET A 574 14.78 9.70 11.31
CA MET A 574 14.07 10.77 10.61
C MET A 574 13.71 11.90 11.56
N TRP A 575 14.06 13.13 11.15
CA TRP A 575 13.90 14.36 11.94
C TRP A 575 13.27 15.46 11.08
N VAL A 576 12.53 16.38 11.71
CA VAL A 576 11.86 17.48 11.04
C VAL A 576 12.04 18.79 11.83
N SER A 577 11.96 19.91 11.13
CA SER A 577 12.04 21.24 11.77
C SER A 577 10.79 21.56 12.60
N PRO A 578 10.92 22.12 13.82
CA PRO A 578 9.79 22.63 14.59
C PRO A 578 8.93 23.66 13.85
N ALA A 579 9.48 24.39 12.89
CA ALA A 579 8.75 25.32 12.03
C ALA A 579 7.63 24.63 11.24
N PHE A 580 7.72 23.31 11.05
CA PHE A 580 6.69 22.53 10.33
C PHE A 580 5.32 22.60 11.02
N ARG A 581 5.27 22.65 12.36
CA ARG A 581 4.02 22.85 13.11
C ARG A 581 3.29 24.13 12.70
N SER A 582 4.04 25.23 12.51
CA SER A 582 3.47 26.50 12.06
C SER A 582 2.99 26.42 10.61
N MET A 583 3.73 25.71 9.75
CA MET A 583 3.33 25.46 8.36
C MET A 583 2.05 24.65 8.30
N MET A 584 1.87 23.63 9.15
CA MET A 584 0.62 22.85 9.25
C MET A 584 -0.57 23.75 9.55
N LEU A 585 -0.47 24.68 10.51
CA LEU A 585 -1.54 25.63 10.86
C LEU A 585 -1.86 26.57 9.69
N THR A 586 -0.84 27.04 8.97
CA THR A 586 -1.01 27.87 7.75
C THR A 586 -1.71 27.07 6.65
N THR A 587 -1.31 25.84 6.42
CA THR A 587 -1.97 24.95 5.46
C THR A 587 -3.43 24.73 5.83
N ILE A 588 -3.75 24.39 7.08
CA ILE A 588 -5.13 24.22 7.54
C ILE A 588 -5.96 25.47 7.27
N SER A 589 -5.39 26.66 7.49
CA SER A 589 -6.10 27.93 7.30
C SER A 589 -6.54 28.18 5.85
N SER A 590 -5.93 27.53 4.88
CA SER A 590 -6.24 27.65 3.45
C SER A 590 -7.13 26.53 2.91
N LEU A 591 -7.36 25.45 3.67
CA LEU A 591 -8.14 24.31 3.21
C LEU A 591 -9.62 24.68 3.03
N GLN A 592 -10.23 24.23 1.94
CA GLN A 592 -11.66 24.39 1.71
C GLN A 592 -12.48 23.58 2.72
N THR A 593 -13.56 24.18 3.23
CA THR A 593 -14.51 23.50 4.11
C THR A 593 -15.72 23.04 3.32
N ARG A 594 -16.29 21.91 3.73
CA ARG A 594 -17.55 21.41 3.17
C ARG A 594 -18.72 21.89 4.03
N SER A 595 -19.75 22.44 3.38
CA SER A 595 -21.02 22.66 4.08
C SER A 595 -21.73 21.32 4.23
N THR A 596 -21.79 20.80 5.45
CA THR A 596 -22.49 19.54 5.76
C THR A 596 -23.53 19.80 6.84
N ARG A 597 -24.66 19.08 6.78
CA ARG A 597 -25.67 19.04 7.85
C ARG A 597 -25.25 18.07 8.97
N GLU A 598 -24.26 17.23 8.72
CA GLU A 598 -23.76 16.20 9.62
C GLU A 598 -22.32 16.53 10.05
N PRO A 599 -21.91 16.21 11.28
CA PRO A 599 -20.53 16.31 11.71
C PRO A 599 -19.60 15.52 10.81
N LEU A 600 -18.57 16.17 10.27
CA LEU A 600 -17.53 15.51 9.48
C LEU A 600 -16.31 15.29 10.38
N TYR A 601 -16.09 14.03 10.78
CA TYR A 601 -14.92 13.68 11.59
C TYR A 601 -13.64 14.16 10.90
N SER A 602 -12.85 14.97 11.60
CA SER A 602 -11.63 15.57 11.07
C SER A 602 -10.54 15.63 12.13
N ASP A 603 -9.39 15.05 11.84
CA ASP A 603 -8.19 15.13 12.68
C ASP A 603 -7.66 16.55 12.81
N LEU A 604 -7.87 17.36 11.77
CA LEU A 604 -7.41 18.78 11.74
C LEU A 604 -8.03 19.65 12.83
N ASN A 605 -9.24 19.31 13.28
CA ASN A 605 -9.88 19.97 14.40
C ASN A 605 -9.05 19.84 15.67
N PHE A 606 -8.44 18.69 15.90
CA PHE A 606 -7.67 18.40 17.09
C PHE A 606 -6.23 18.93 16.98
N VAL A 607 -5.68 19.05 15.76
CA VAL A 607 -4.47 19.82 15.49
C VAL A 607 -4.66 21.29 15.94
N LEU A 608 -5.80 21.90 15.63
CA LEU A 608 -6.12 23.25 16.07
C LEU A 608 -6.31 23.33 17.59
N LEU A 609 -6.93 22.31 18.23
CA LEU A 609 -7.09 22.27 19.68
C LEU A 609 -5.75 22.16 20.41
N ARG A 610 -4.80 21.37 19.91
CA ARG A 610 -3.42 21.34 20.44
C ARG A 610 -2.80 22.74 20.41
N ALA A 611 -2.93 23.45 19.28
CA ALA A 611 -2.38 24.81 19.17
C ALA A 611 -3.07 25.81 20.16
N VAL A 612 -4.37 25.60 20.44
CA VAL A 612 -5.07 26.39 21.49
C VAL A 612 -4.50 26.08 22.86
N ILE A 613 -4.33 24.78 23.20
CA ILE A 613 -3.80 24.36 24.50
C ILE A 613 -2.41 24.96 24.72
N GLU A 614 -1.49 24.78 23.78
CA GLU A 614 -0.11 25.26 23.88
C GLU A 614 -0.05 26.83 23.96
N LYS A 615 -0.95 27.51 23.22
CA LYS A 615 -1.01 28.98 23.26
C LYS A 615 -1.53 29.52 24.60
N VAL A 616 -2.48 28.86 25.22
CA VAL A 616 -3.11 29.31 26.47
C VAL A 616 -2.24 28.97 27.68
N THR A 617 -1.61 27.81 27.67
CA THR A 617 -0.82 27.30 28.80
C THR A 617 0.65 27.71 28.74
N GLU A 618 1.12 28.13 27.57
CA GLU A 618 2.54 28.36 27.24
C GLU A 618 3.44 27.14 27.50
N MET A 619 2.82 25.95 27.53
CA MET A 619 3.47 24.64 27.70
C MET A 619 3.24 23.76 26.45
N ARG A 620 4.15 22.86 26.18
CA ARG A 620 3.88 21.78 25.19
C ARG A 620 2.72 20.92 25.69
N MET A 621 1.95 20.39 24.76
CA MET A 621 0.75 19.60 25.11
C MET A 621 1.09 18.35 25.91
N ASP A 622 2.17 17.64 25.57
CA ASP A 622 2.63 16.46 26.30
C ASP A 622 3.01 16.79 27.75
N GLU A 623 3.75 17.87 27.98
CA GLU A 623 4.11 18.34 29.31
C GLU A 623 2.88 18.78 30.13
N PHE A 624 1.94 19.48 29.48
CA PHE A 624 0.71 19.94 30.15
C PHE A 624 -0.14 18.75 30.62
N VAL A 625 -0.42 17.76 29.76
CA VAL A 625 -1.26 16.62 30.15
C VAL A 625 -0.55 15.74 31.19
N GLU A 626 0.77 15.54 31.05
CA GLU A 626 1.56 14.81 32.04
C GLU A 626 1.47 15.47 33.43
N GLN A 627 1.73 16.79 33.52
CA GLN A 627 1.78 17.47 34.81
C GLN A 627 0.40 17.68 35.42
N LYS A 628 -0.62 17.94 34.59
CA LYS A 628 -1.93 18.40 35.05
C LYS A 628 -2.99 17.30 35.08
N ILE A 629 -2.75 16.17 34.42
CA ILE A 629 -3.74 15.10 34.33
C ILE A 629 -3.10 13.78 34.80
N TYR A 630 -2.05 13.29 34.13
CA TYR A 630 -1.58 11.92 34.36
C TYR A 630 -0.85 11.75 35.67
N ARG A 631 0.02 12.69 36.05
CA ARG A 631 0.73 12.63 37.32
C ARG A 631 -0.19 12.74 38.53
N PRO A 632 -1.17 13.64 38.58
CA PRO A 632 -2.18 13.65 39.66
C PRO A 632 -2.97 12.35 39.79
N LEU A 633 -3.26 11.68 38.65
CA LEU A 633 -3.96 10.40 38.62
C LEU A 633 -3.04 9.20 38.93
N GLY A 634 -1.75 9.42 39.15
CA GLY A 634 -0.76 8.38 39.38
C GLY A 634 -0.55 7.46 38.17
N CYS A 635 -0.74 7.98 36.94
CA CYS A 635 -0.39 7.26 35.72
C CYS A 635 1.13 7.22 35.55
N LYS A 636 1.67 6.05 35.20
CA LYS A 636 3.11 5.85 35.01
C LYS A 636 3.49 5.50 33.58
N MET A 637 2.54 4.90 32.87
CA MET A 637 2.72 4.30 31.54
C MET A 637 1.81 4.92 30.49
N LEU A 638 1.26 6.11 30.76
CA LEU A 638 0.41 6.86 29.82
C LEU A 638 1.08 8.18 29.47
N GLY A 639 1.41 8.38 28.19
CA GLY A 639 2.09 9.61 27.75
C GLY A 639 2.45 9.59 26.26
N TYR A 640 3.07 10.68 25.84
CA TYR A 640 3.60 10.82 24.49
C TYR A 640 5.07 10.35 24.44
N LEU A 641 5.59 10.08 23.24
CA LEU A 641 7.01 9.86 22.97
C LEU A 641 7.67 8.78 23.85
N PRO A 642 7.10 7.58 23.97
CA PRO A 642 7.60 6.60 24.93
C PRO A 642 9.08 6.25 24.75
N VAL A 643 9.60 6.21 23.53
CA VAL A 643 11.03 5.92 23.26
C VAL A 643 11.93 7.05 23.77
N GLU A 644 11.52 8.32 23.65
CA GLU A 644 12.28 9.47 24.15
C GLU A 644 12.25 9.56 25.67
N HIS A 645 11.19 9.05 26.29
CA HIS A 645 11.08 8.93 27.76
C HIS A 645 11.71 7.66 28.31
N GLY A 646 12.42 6.89 27.48
CA GLY A 646 13.25 5.75 27.92
C GLY A 646 12.47 4.46 28.17
N TYR A 647 11.23 4.33 27.69
CA TYR A 647 10.50 3.06 27.74
C TYR A 647 11.16 2.03 26.82
N ASP A 648 11.27 0.80 27.32
CA ASP A 648 11.83 -0.30 26.53
C ASP A 648 10.90 -0.66 25.37
N LYS A 649 11.42 -0.58 24.15
CA LYS A 649 10.69 -0.97 22.93
C LYS A 649 10.17 -2.41 23.00
N SER A 650 10.84 -3.31 23.75
CA SER A 650 10.41 -4.71 23.91
C SER A 650 9.05 -4.84 24.62
N ASN A 651 8.57 -3.78 25.29
CA ASN A 651 7.25 -3.73 25.94
C ASN A 651 6.25 -2.83 25.22
N ILE A 652 6.60 -2.33 24.03
CA ILE A 652 5.70 -1.48 23.22
C ILE A 652 5.18 -2.32 22.06
N ALA A 653 3.87 -2.44 21.93
CA ALA A 653 3.24 -3.15 20.82
C ALA A 653 3.52 -2.42 19.50
N PRO A 654 4.20 -3.05 18.52
CA PRO A 654 4.44 -2.43 17.23
C PRO A 654 3.11 -2.25 16.48
N THR A 655 3.03 -1.18 15.71
CA THR A 655 1.90 -0.91 14.83
C THR A 655 2.21 -1.37 13.42
N GLU A 656 2.33 -0.48 12.48
CA GLU A 656 2.50 -0.78 11.07
C GLU A 656 3.99 -0.85 10.69
N GLN A 657 4.32 -1.74 9.78
CA GLN A 657 5.51 -1.59 8.96
C GLN A 657 5.23 -0.48 7.94
N ASP A 658 5.70 0.73 8.23
CA ASP A 658 5.48 1.89 7.36
C ASP A 658 6.46 1.89 6.18
N ASN A 659 5.92 1.69 5.00
CA ASN A 659 6.68 1.59 3.76
C ASN A 659 6.44 2.76 2.80
N ASP A 660 5.59 3.72 3.22
CA ASP A 660 5.24 4.89 2.42
C ASP A 660 6.02 6.14 2.86
N PHE A 661 6.23 6.29 4.17
CA PHE A 661 6.80 7.51 4.75
C PHE A 661 8.09 7.26 5.55
N ARG A 662 8.03 6.43 6.62
CA ARG A 662 9.15 6.24 7.55
C ARG A 662 10.09 5.12 7.17
N MET A 663 9.68 4.22 6.28
CA MET A 663 10.43 3.06 5.78
C MET A 663 10.95 2.15 6.90
N GLN A 664 10.17 2.00 7.99
CA GLN A 664 10.51 1.17 9.15
C GLN A 664 9.27 0.67 9.89
N LEU A 665 9.46 -0.30 10.80
CA LEU A 665 8.43 -0.71 11.74
C LEU A 665 8.17 0.42 12.74
N CYS A 666 6.90 0.84 12.84
CA CYS A 666 6.47 1.81 13.85
C CYS A 666 6.29 1.11 15.20
N GLN A 667 7.33 1.16 16.04
CA GLN A 667 7.32 0.64 17.40
C GLN A 667 7.84 1.70 18.36
N GLY A 668 6.94 2.22 19.21
CA GLY A 668 7.21 3.36 20.10
C GLY A 668 7.22 4.72 19.37
N TRP A 669 6.95 4.74 18.08
CA TRP A 669 6.70 5.93 17.27
C TRP A 669 5.25 5.96 16.84
N VAL A 670 4.61 7.14 16.94
CA VAL A 670 3.19 7.28 16.61
C VAL A 670 2.90 6.84 15.17
N HIS A 671 1.87 6.03 15.00
CA HIS A 671 1.46 5.54 13.67
C HIS A 671 0.93 6.66 12.77
N ASP A 672 0.11 7.57 13.31
CA ASP A 672 -0.49 8.69 12.56
C ASP A 672 0.59 9.61 11.97
N GLU A 673 0.58 9.80 10.65
CA GLU A 673 1.60 10.59 9.95
C GLU A 673 1.51 12.08 10.27
N THR A 674 0.31 12.61 10.56
CA THR A 674 0.12 14.02 10.95
C THR A 674 0.79 14.28 12.29
N ALA A 675 0.57 13.39 13.25
CA ALA A 675 1.22 13.49 14.56
C ALA A 675 2.73 13.27 14.46
N ALA A 676 3.18 12.33 13.61
CA ALA A 676 4.59 12.05 13.41
C ALA A 676 5.38 13.28 12.89
N VAL A 677 4.89 13.95 11.83
CA VAL A 677 5.54 15.16 11.30
C VAL A 677 5.42 16.37 12.24
N ALA A 678 4.54 16.31 13.22
CA ALA A 678 4.46 17.28 14.32
C ALA A 678 5.40 16.93 15.48
N GLY A 679 6.29 15.93 15.31
CA GLY A 679 7.25 15.49 16.33
C GLY A 679 6.64 14.55 17.37
N GLY A 680 5.64 13.76 16.99
CA GLY A 680 5.02 12.72 17.83
C GLY A 680 3.98 13.22 18.85
N VAL A 681 3.84 14.54 19.00
CA VAL A 681 2.92 15.18 19.97
C VAL A 681 1.86 15.97 19.23
N GLU A 682 0.65 15.43 19.11
CA GLU A 682 -0.44 16.12 18.45
C GLU A 682 -1.79 15.87 19.17
N GLY A 683 -2.78 16.71 18.89
CA GLY A 683 -4.07 16.61 19.56
C GLY A 683 -4.97 15.48 19.04
N ASN A 684 -4.72 15.01 17.81
CA ASN A 684 -5.50 13.96 17.18
C ASN A 684 -4.97 12.55 17.47
N ALA A 685 -3.67 12.39 17.71
CA ALA A 685 -2.96 11.12 17.94
C ALA A 685 -1.60 11.37 18.62
N GLY A 686 -0.89 10.30 19.02
CA GLY A 686 0.45 10.36 19.62
C GLY A 686 0.52 9.83 21.04
N LEU A 687 -0.62 9.61 21.68
CA LEU A 687 -0.67 9.06 23.04
C LEU A 687 -0.43 7.54 23.00
N PHE A 688 0.40 7.07 23.93
CA PHE A 688 0.63 5.65 24.22
C PHE A 688 0.22 5.34 25.64
N GLY A 689 -0.21 4.11 25.91
CA GLY A 689 -0.59 3.72 27.25
C GLY A 689 -0.94 2.25 27.39
N CYS A 690 -0.93 1.78 28.65
CA CYS A 690 -1.44 0.48 29.06
C CYS A 690 -2.88 0.59 29.62
N VAL A 691 -3.56 -0.54 29.73
CA VAL A 691 -4.98 -0.60 30.11
C VAL A 691 -5.24 0.03 31.50
N ASN A 692 -4.33 -0.18 32.45
CA ASN A 692 -4.48 0.27 33.83
C ASN A 692 -4.42 1.81 33.98
N ASP A 693 -3.54 2.48 33.26
CA ASP A 693 -3.43 3.93 33.33
C ASP A 693 -4.55 4.62 32.51
N ILE A 694 -4.97 4.01 31.41
CA ILE A 694 -6.17 4.46 30.69
C ILE A 694 -7.41 4.38 31.59
N TYR A 695 -7.55 3.28 32.36
CA TYR A 695 -8.64 3.13 33.31
C TYR A 695 -8.71 4.28 34.32
N LYS A 696 -7.58 4.74 34.88
CA LYS A 696 -7.55 5.87 35.81
C LYS A 696 -8.12 7.16 35.21
N VAL A 697 -7.75 7.48 33.97
CA VAL A 697 -8.28 8.65 33.27
C VAL A 697 -9.77 8.51 32.96
N VAL A 698 -10.16 7.34 32.43
CA VAL A 698 -11.57 7.06 32.09
C VAL A 698 -12.43 7.04 33.34
N ARG A 699 -11.93 6.46 34.44
CA ARG A 699 -12.61 6.43 35.74
C ARG A 699 -12.82 7.84 36.29
N MET A 700 -11.79 8.69 36.30
CA MET A 700 -11.91 10.09 36.71
C MET A 700 -13.02 10.82 35.94
N LEU A 701 -13.07 10.64 34.61
CA LEU A 701 -14.10 11.22 33.76
C LEU A 701 -15.50 10.62 34.06
N ALA A 702 -15.60 9.32 34.33
CA ALA A 702 -16.87 8.65 34.70
C ALA A 702 -17.38 9.11 36.07
N ASP A 703 -16.48 9.47 36.96
CA ASP A 703 -16.78 10.00 38.28
C ASP A 703 -16.86 11.53 38.32
N ASP A 704 -17.31 12.14 37.21
CA ASP A 704 -17.54 13.59 37.11
C ASP A 704 -16.29 14.42 37.46
N GLY A 705 -15.10 13.96 37.06
CA GLY A 705 -13.84 14.68 37.24
C GLY A 705 -13.17 14.43 38.59
N LYS A 706 -13.66 13.51 39.39
CA LYS A 706 -13.14 13.18 40.71
C LYS A 706 -12.09 12.08 40.65
N MET A 707 -10.96 12.29 41.29
CA MET A 707 -9.91 11.32 41.45
C MET A 707 -10.25 10.25 42.50
N GLU A 708 -9.57 9.13 42.48
CA GLU A 708 -9.77 8.03 43.42
C GLU A 708 -9.56 8.46 44.90
N ASN A 709 -8.64 9.40 45.14
CA ASN A 709 -8.41 9.96 46.48
C ASN A 709 -9.51 10.94 46.94
N GLY A 710 -10.52 11.17 46.11
CA GLY A 710 -11.64 12.05 46.41
C GLY A 710 -11.48 13.52 46.01
N GLU A 711 -10.29 13.94 45.57
CA GLU A 711 -10.03 15.31 45.09
C GLU A 711 -10.62 15.52 43.70
N GLN A 712 -11.06 16.80 43.45
CA GLN A 712 -11.63 17.20 42.17
C GLN A 712 -10.55 17.67 41.22
N LEU A 713 -10.28 16.96 40.16
CA LEU A 713 -9.30 17.33 39.14
C LEU A 713 -9.90 18.26 38.07
N ILE A 714 -11.11 17.95 37.62
CA ILE A 714 -11.89 18.69 36.63
C ILE A 714 -13.26 18.93 37.26
N LYS A 715 -13.81 20.13 37.14
CA LYS A 715 -15.13 20.42 37.75
C LYS A 715 -16.21 19.49 37.19
N ALA A 716 -17.10 19.00 38.08
CA ALA A 716 -18.17 18.11 37.72
C ALA A 716 -19.08 18.68 36.61
N GLU A 717 -19.44 19.95 36.71
CA GLU A 717 -20.27 20.63 35.71
C GLU A 717 -19.59 20.66 34.35
N THR A 718 -18.25 20.80 34.30
CA THR A 718 -17.49 20.78 33.05
C THR A 718 -17.51 19.42 32.42
N VAL A 719 -17.19 18.36 33.18
CA VAL A 719 -17.24 16.97 32.63
C VAL A 719 -18.65 16.65 32.13
N GLN A 720 -19.68 16.93 32.94
CA GLN A 720 -21.09 16.68 32.58
C GLN A 720 -21.51 17.43 31.32
N SER A 721 -21.05 18.69 31.17
CA SER A 721 -21.34 19.51 29.98
C SER A 721 -20.74 18.92 28.70
N PHE A 722 -19.62 18.20 28.80
CA PHE A 722 -18.95 17.56 27.65
C PHE A 722 -19.61 16.23 27.28
N VAL A 723 -19.81 15.34 28.23
CA VAL A 723 -20.35 14.00 27.97
C VAL A 723 -21.85 13.98 27.66
N LYS A 724 -22.62 14.94 28.19
CA LYS A 724 -24.05 15.10 27.92
C LYS A 724 -24.38 15.91 26.68
N ALA A 725 -23.42 16.64 26.12
CA ALA A 725 -23.61 17.42 24.92
C ALA A 725 -23.94 16.54 23.71
N ARG A 726 -24.70 17.06 22.79
CA ARG A 726 -25.09 16.37 21.56
C ARG A 726 -24.88 17.29 20.36
N SER A 727 -24.18 16.78 19.34
CA SER A 727 -24.03 17.46 18.05
C SER A 727 -25.38 17.58 17.33
N LYS A 728 -25.45 18.49 16.36
CA LYS A 728 -26.69 18.75 15.60
C LYS A 728 -27.01 17.69 14.53
N GLY A 729 -26.12 16.75 14.30
CA GLY A 729 -26.30 15.72 13.27
C GLY A 729 -27.39 14.70 13.59
N VAL A 730 -27.99 14.13 12.56
CA VAL A 730 -29.10 13.17 12.67
C VAL A 730 -28.62 11.73 12.74
N LYS A 731 -27.55 11.38 11.95
CA LYS A 731 -27.09 9.99 11.81
C LYS A 731 -25.96 9.58 12.76
N ARG A 732 -25.09 10.50 13.13
CA ARG A 732 -23.94 10.23 14.02
C ARG A 732 -23.86 11.31 15.09
N LYS A 733 -24.53 11.08 16.18
CA LYS A 733 -24.44 11.99 17.35
C LYS A 733 -23.05 11.87 17.97
N ARG A 734 -22.50 13.05 18.38
CA ARG A 734 -21.25 13.15 19.13
C ARG A 734 -21.44 13.98 20.37
N ALA A 735 -20.67 13.68 21.38
CA ALA A 735 -20.46 14.58 22.51
C ALA A 735 -19.23 15.46 22.24
N LEU A 736 -18.92 16.41 23.11
CA LEU A 736 -17.76 17.30 22.98
C LEU A 736 -16.47 16.46 23.15
N GLY A 737 -15.82 16.13 22.06
CA GLY A 737 -14.59 15.31 22.04
C GLY A 737 -14.77 13.80 22.21
N PHE A 738 -16.01 13.30 22.32
CA PHE A 738 -16.31 11.88 22.47
C PHE A 738 -17.27 11.37 21.39
N SER A 739 -17.16 10.09 21.10
CA SER A 739 -18.17 9.33 20.35
C SER A 739 -19.27 8.86 21.28
N LEU A 740 -20.49 8.72 20.74
CA LEU A 740 -21.65 8.21 21.47
C LEU A 740 -22.08 6.86 20.90
N SER A 741 -22.85 6.11 21.68
CA SER A 741 -23.63 4.98 21.15
C SER A 741 -24.46 5.45 19.95
N ASP A 742 -24.53 4.65 18.90
CA ASP A 742 -25.40 4.94 17.73
C ASP A 742 -26.89 4.69 18.03
N GLY A 743 -27.20 4.01 19.12
CA GLY A 743 -28.55 3.67 19.53
C GLY A 743 -29.26 2.68 18.59
N GLU A 744 -28.58 2.19 17.56
CA GLU A 744 -29.17 1.27 16.57
C GLU A 744 -29.04 -0.19 17.01
N HIS A 745 -28.15 -0.51 17.97
CA HIS A 745 -27.90 -1.84 18.55
C HIS A 745 -27.78 -2.97 17.50
N THR A 746 -27.25 -2.64 16.34
CA THR A 746 -27.04 -3.56 15.22
C THR A 746 -25.72 -4.32 15.36
N GLU A 747 -25.53 -5.37 14.56
CA GLU A 747 -24.26 -6.10 14.51
C GLU A 747 -23.06 -5.22 14.10
N SER A 748 -23.29 -4.07 13.48
CA SER A 748 -22.28 -3.10 13.09
C SER A 748 -22.03 -2.01 14.14
N SER A 749 -22.75 -2.02 15.26
CA SER A 749 -22.59 -1.06 16.36
C SER A 749 -21.21 -1.12 16.99
N ASN A 750 -20.72 0.03 17.45
CA ASN A 750 -19.43 0.10 18.17
C ASN A 750 -19.53 -0.27 19.65
N VAL A 751 -20.74 -0.41 20.18
CA VAL A 751 -21.05 -0.74 21.58
C VAL A 751 -21.93 -1.99 21.66
N ALA A 752 -21.92 -2.66 22.80
CA ALA A 752 -22.78 -3.81 23.04
C ALA A 752 -24.26 -3.42 22.86
N LYS A 753 -25.10 -4.40 22.42
CA LYS A 753 -26.53 -4.18 22.24
C LYS A 753 -27.27 -3.88 23.58
N ASP A 754 -26.71 -4.34 24.70
CA ASP A 754 -27.23 -4.15 26.03
C ASP A 754 -26.69 -2.89 26.73
N ALA A 755 -25.80 -2.15 26.08
CA ALA A 755 -25.32 -0.86 26.57
C ALA A 755 -26.38 0.23 26.40
N SER A 756 -26.43 1.19 27.31
CA SER A 756 -27.39 2.29 27.25
C SER A 756 -27.10 3.27 26.11
N GLU A 757 -28.12 4.01 25.67
CA GLU A 757 -27.99 5.12 24.72
C GLU A 757 -27.11 6.29 25.25
N LYS A 758 -26.87 6.32 26.56
CA LYS A 758 -26.01 7.33 27.19
C LYS A 758 -24.52 6.95 27.14
N THR A 759 -24.19 5.77 26.60
CA THR A 759 -22.82 5.28 26.48
C THR A 759 -21.97 6.23 25.60
N TRP A 760 -20.83 6.61 26.12
CA TRP A 760 -19.85 7.47 25.46
C TRP A 760 -18.45 6.89 25.55
N GLY A 761 -17.57 7.28 24.62
CA GLY A 761 -16.20 6.76 24.58
C GLY A 761 -15.48 7.20 23.32
N HIS A 762 -14.46 6.46 22.92
CA HIS A 762 -13.74 6.68 21.67
C HIS A 762 -13.07 5.42 21.15
N THR A 763 -12.85 5.37 19.84
CA THR A 763 -12.11 4.29 19.19
C THR A 763 -10.81 4.79 18.61
N GLY A 764 -9.78 3.93 18.56
CA GLY A 764 -8.49 4.18 17.89
C GLY A 764 -8.36 3.39 16.59
N PHE A 765 -7.65 3.97 15.61
CA PHE A 765 -7.39 3.32 14.32
C PHE A 765 -6.60 2.01 14.47
N THR A 766 -5.71 1.95 15.45
CA THR A 766 -4.88 0.81 15.82
C THR A 766 -5.66 -0.41 16.32
N GLY A 767 -6.96 -0.25 16.58
CA GLY A 767 -7.86 -1.31 17.07
C GLY A 767 -8.31 -1.11 18.52
N THR A 768 -7.83 -0.07 19.18
CA THR A 768 -8.14 0.28 20.55
C THR A 768 -9.54 0.91 20.71
N CYS A 769 -10.15 0.81 21.88
CA CYS A 769 -11.34 1.58 22.25
C CYS A 769 -11.52 1.62 23.76
N PHE A 770 -12.31 2.60 24.23
CA PHE A 770 -12.95 2.57 25.55
C PHE A 770 -14.40 3.03 25.45
N TRP A 771 -15.24 2.54 26.36
CA TRP A 771 -16.64 2.92 26.49
C TRP A 771 -17.05 3.01 27.95
N VAL A 772 -17.80 4.04 28.28
CA VAL A 772 -18.40 4.27 29.60
C VAL A 772 -19.91 4.25 29.44
N ASP A 773 -20.60 3.40 30.18
CA ASP A 773 -22.04 3.40 30.30
C ASP A 773 -22.43 3.91 31.69
N PRO A 774 -22.90 5.15 31.82
CA PRO A 774 -23.23 5.72 33.11
C PRO A 774 -24.51 5.11 33.74
N GLU A 775 -25.40 4.49 32.93
CA GLU A 775 -26.62 3.85 33.47
C GLU A 775 -26.32 2.45 34.01
N ALA A 776 -25.45 1.72 33.30
CA ALA A 776 -25.00 0.41 33.76
C ALA A 776 -23.83 0.50 34.76
N GLY A 777 -23.25 1.67 35.01
CA GLY A 777 -22.06 1.84 35.86
C GLY A 777 -20.81 1.12 35.34
N THR A 778 -20.66 0.97 34.02
CA THR A 778 -19.55 0.17 33.44
C THR A 778 -18.51 1.01 32.72
N ILE A 779 -17.27 0.51 32.77
CA ILE A 779 -16.14 0.98 31.96
C ILE A 779 -15.58 -0.24 31.22
N TYR A 780 -15.50 -0.16 29.91
CA TYR A 780 -14.90 -1.16 29.04
C TYR A 780 -13.70 -0.55 28.30
N ILE A 781 -12.56 -1.25 28.33
CA ILE A 781 -11.34 -0.87 27.59
C ILE A 781 -10.86 -2.09 26.82
N PHE A 782 -10.51 -1.89 25.55
CA PHE A 782 -9.93 -2.91 24.69
C PHE A 782 -8.74 -2.28 23.95
N LEU A 783 -7.55 -2.81 24.17
CA LEU A 783 -6.33 -2.38 23.51
C LEU A 783 -5.84 -3.46 22.57
N SER A 784 -5.46 -3.09 21.37
CA SER A 784 -4.87 -3.99 20.37
C SER A 784 -4.05 -3.23 19.35
N ASN A 785 -3.22 -3.94 18.63
CA ASN A 785 -2.44 -3.42 17.52
C ASN A 785 -2.81 -4.15 16.21
N ARG A 786 -4.13 -4.21 15.89
CA ARG A 786 -4.65 -4.89 14.70
C ARG A 786 -3.95 -4.52 13.40
N ILE A 787 -3.39 -3.31 13.35
CA ILE A 787 -2.66 -2.80 12.17
C ILE A 787 -1.22 -3.29 12.11
N ASN A 788 -0.80 -4.16 13.02
CA ASN A 788 0.48 -4.86 12.88
C ASN A 788 0.29 -6.10 11.98
N PRO A 789 1.11 -6.24 10.94
CA PRO A 789 2.10 -5.28 10.45
C PRO A 789 1.55 -4.30 9.39
N THR A 790 0.25 -4.32 9.09
CA THR A 790 -0.34 -3.47 8.04
C THR A 790 -1.68 -2.88 8.44
N ARG A 791 -1.88 -1.59 8.11
CA ARG A 791 -3.14 -0.85 8.28
C ARG A 791 -4.32 -1.45 7.50
N ASN A 792 -4.04 -2.26 6.48
CA ASN A 792 -5.07 -2.90 5.65
C ASN A 792 -5.80 -4.05 6.36
N ASN A 793 -5.25 -4.54 7.49
CA ASN A 793 -5.91 -5.55 8.30
C ASN A 793 -7.24 -5.03 8.86
N ARG A 794 -8.34 -5.65 8.47
CA ARG A 794 -9.71 -5.32 8.92
C ARG A 794 -10.42 -6.46 9.63
N GLU A 795 -9.75 -7.58 9.89
CA GLU A 795 -10.39 -8.78 10.42
C GLU A 795 -10.98 -8.56 11.83
N LEU A 796 -10.28 -7.83 12.72
CA LEU A 796 -10.83 -7.40 14.02
C LEU A 796 -12.14 -6.64 13.85
N LEU A 797 -12.22 -5.77 12.83
CA LEU A 797 -13.40 -4.92 12.57
C LEU A 797 -14.51 -5.72 11.89
N ARG A 798 -14.20 -6.57 10.90
CA ARG A 798 -15.18 -7.43 10.21
C ARG A 798 -15.84 -8.42 11.17
N GLY A 799 -15.06 -8.98 12.10
CA GLY A 799 -15.55 -9.88 13.14
C GLY A 799 -16.34 -9.18 14.26
N ASN A 800 -16.39 -7.84 14.25
CA ASN A 800 -16.95 -6.98 15.30
C ASN A 800 -16.52 -7.40 16.71
N VAL A 801 -15.25 -7.81 16.84
CA VAL A 801 -14.72 -8.53 18.01
C VAL A 801 -14.88 -7.69 19.29
N ARG A 802 -14.54 -6.40 19.24
CA ARG A 802 -14.61 -5.49 20.39
C ARG A 802 -16.02 -5.40 20.97
N THR A 803 -17.03 -5.27 20.09
CA THR A 803 -18.44 -5.20 20.49
C THR A 803 -18.93 -6.54 21.03
N ARG A 804 -18.53 -7.65 20.44
CA ARG A 804 -18.88 -9.00 20.90
C ARG A 804 -18.28 -9.31 22.28
N VAL A 805 -17.01 -8.94 22.51
CA VAL A 805 -16.39 -9.04 23.84
C VAL A 805 -17.14 -8.20 24.86
N MET A 806 -17.46 -6.92 24.53
CA MET A 806 -18.25 -6.05 25.41
C MET A 806 -19.61 -6.66 25.70
N GLN A 807 -20.29 -7.29 24.73
CA GLN A 807 -21.58 -7.96 24.91
C GLN A 807 -21.48 -9.15 25.90
N SER A 808 -20.46 -10.02 25.74
CA SER A 808 -20.23 -11.13 26.67
C SER A 808 -19.97 -10.63 28.10
N LEU A 809 -19.25 -9.53 28.27
CA LEU A 809 -18.99 -8.91 29.56
C LEU A 809 -20.30 -8.34 30.19
N TYR A 810 -21.19 -7.74 29.39
CA TYR A 810 -22.52 -7.30 29.86
C TYR A 810 -23.39 -8.48 30.28
N GLU A 811 -23.34 -9.59 29.53
CA GLU A 811 -24.08 -10.82 29.88
C GLU A 811 -23.59 -11.44 31.19
N ALA A 812 -22.26 -11.35 31.44
CA ALA A 812 -21.65 -11.92 32.64
C ALA A 812 -21.81 -11.05 33.91
N PHE A 813 -21.74 -9.74 33.80
CA PHE A 813 -21.57 -8.84 34.98
C PHE A 813 -22.66 -7.77 35.12
N VAL A 814 -23.53 -7.58 34.12
CA VAL A 814 -24.55 -6.52 34.16
C VAL A 814 -25.96 -7.12 34.19
N LYS A 815 -26.21 -8.18 33.42
CA LYS A 815 -27.51 -8.87 33.47
C LYS A 815 -27.62 -9.72 34.71
N GLU A 816 -28.75 -9.65 35.36
CA GLU A 816 -29.09 -10.64 36.41
C GLU A 816 -29.09 -12.04 35.80
N PRO A 817 -28.51 -13.05 36.48
CA PRO A 817 -28.61 -14.42 36.03
C PRO A 817 -30.08 -14.81 35.89
N LYS A 818 -30.51 -15.25 34.69
CA LYS A 818 -31.84 -15.75 34.41
C LYS A 818 -32.10 -17.02 35.19
#